data_a6db06e653676b178947a6eb3d219ef9
#
_entry.id   a6db06e653676b178947a6eb3d219ef9
#
_cell.length_a   1.000
_cell.length_b   1.000
_cell.length_c   1.000
_cell.angle_alpha   90.00
_cell.angle_beta   90.00
_cell.angle_gamma   90.00
#
_symmetry.space_group_name_H-M   'P 1'
#
loop_
_entity.id
_entity.type
_entity.pdbx_description
1 polymer ?
#
loop_
_entity_poly.entity_id
_entity_poly.type
_entity_poly.pdbx_seq_one_letter_code
_entity_poly.pdbx_strand_id
1 'polypeptide(L)'
;MICTTIQNRTLEEIMNLLESSEPRIQMAEIRLDRCPLSIEEIEYLFSSSDTPLVATCRVVDDGNGTWEEAEEKLTAAVEAGAAFLDLEIEAPKEIGKRLRRACTEYGTTMIRSSHFFAGTPSDDVLRNTVEKCRKFGGEIVKIAAMAKSGEDVARVLALYSSIASTNSAAETQRPVELVAFSMGEIGKVSRLDCLKLGSPFTYAALNENEAAAPGQWCYSEMLTAVYGGRKPLHCNSPLNMPASKSFAQRAIIAAALAEGESRLGGYSPCGDNEAAIEVAKALGAKVLIESEGGSLQVGALRQAQRPTNPVASMVGELCRTTGSATGSTLIIEGIGSSANIPEKINVGESGLLTRLMIPLAAALGNGNQIEIDGIGTLPTRPLKGASEIMAGFGTVLRPLNPAPEVHVPLTVQGPLLPGKTSISGKGGSQLISGLLMALPLLPGDSTLHIHDPKSIPYMFITADVLRRFGIKIGSEMEGGEDFLETQDWSLCTGITFKIKGGQKYSPAAFDIEGDWSAAANFLVAGALFGDVKLTGLDTTSLQADISIMDILMEAGASLSQIDDGPQDGITNDGSSRNEATDAASNKTSDNEDAPEANAPQGHRGLITAQKAPLRAFDTDLNNCPDLFPIVSILAAFCHGRSNIQGFKRLASKESDRGTAILNMLTQMGVSASASGDTLTIDGESVESRLLNGHLLKGGEYTSSHDHRMAMALTVASWCADSPIIIDDTTCVAKSFPAFLDTYAKLKR
;
A
#
# COMPACT_ATOMS: atom_id res chain seq x y z
N MET A 1 -10.27 2.25 18.79
CA MET A 1 -9.15 3.06 19.37
C MET A 1 -9.54 3.72 20.68
N ILE A 2 -8.56 4.27 21.41
CA ILE A 2 -8.80 5.02 22.64
C ILE A 2 -8.36 6.48 22.40
N CYS A 3 -9.31 7.40 22.46
CA CYS A 3 -9.09 8.82 22.34
C CYS A 3 -8.89 9.44 23.74
N THR A 4 -7.76 10.12 23.95
CA THR A 4 -7.45 10.78 25.22
C THR A 4 -7.81 12.25 25.12
N THR A 5 -8.65 12.75 26.05
CA THR A 5 -9.00 14.17 26.08
C THR A 5 -7.90 14.98 26.75
N ILE A 6 -7.38 15.99 26.04
CA ILE A 6 -6.35 16.93 26.49
C ILE A 6 -7.00 18.32 26.67
N GLN A 7 -6.83 18.91 27.86
CA GLN A 7 -7.37 20.20 28.20
C GLN A 7 -6.43 20.94 29.19
N ASN A 8 -6.57 22.28 29.27
CA ASN A 8 -5.81 23.14 30.17
C ASN A 8 -4.28 22.98 30.03
N ARG A 9 -3.80 22.85 28.80
CA ARG A 9 -2.38 22.64 28.43
C ARG A 9 -1.93 23.70 27.43
N THR A 10 -0.66 24.09 27.51
CA THR A 10 0.02 24.89 26.50
C THR A 10 0.45 24.04 25.32
N LEU A 11 0.84 24.66 24.20
CA LEU A 11 1.36 23.95 23.02
C LEU A 11 2.54 23.04 23.38
N GLU A 12 3.52 23.56 24.11
CA GLU A 12 4.73 22.80 24.52
C GLU A 12 4.35 21.56 25.35
N GLU A 13 3.43 21.69 26.31
CA GLU A 13 2.97 20.57 27.13
C GLU A 13 2.21 19.52 26.30
N ILE A 14 1.41 19.94 25.31
CA ILE A 14 0.67 19.03 24.44
C ILE A 14 1.67 18.27 23.54
N MET A 15 2.60 18.96 22.88
CA MET A 15 3.61 18.33 22.01
C MET A 15 4.46 17.34 22.79
N ASN A 16 4.98 17.73 23.97
CA ASN A 16 5.73 16.82 24.82
C ASN A 16 4.93 15.58 25.23
N LEU A 17 3.64 15.74 25.49
CA LEU A 17 2.74 14.65 25.88
C LEU A 17 2.52 13.68 24.72
N LEU A 18 2.31 14.18 23.51
CA LEU A 18 2.09 13.35 22.32
C LEU A 18 3.35 12.59 21.90
N GLU A 19 4.54 13.19 22.07
CA GLU A 19 5.82 12.60 21.67
C GLU A 19 6.38 11.61 22.71
N SER A 20 6.26 11.90 24.00
CA SER A 20 6.99 11.20 25.06
C SER A 20 6.12 10.40 26.04
N SER A 21 4.79 10.30 25.83
CA SER A 21 3.94 9.50 26.72
C SER A 21 4.25 8.00 26.64
N GLU A 22 4.35 7.36 27.79
CA GLU A 22 4.44 5.91 27.92
C GLU A 22 3.29 5.38 28.79
N PRO A 23 2.35 4.61 28.23
CA PRO A 23 2.24 4.16 26.83
C PRO A 23 1.80 5.29 25.88
N ARG A 24 2.23 5.20 24.61
CA ARG A 24 1.95 6.21 23.58
C ARG A 24 0.45 6.41 23.36
N ILE A 25 0.04 7.67 23.22
CA ILE A 25 -1.35 8.05 22.95
C ILE A 25 -1.73 7.64 21.52
N GLN A 26 -2.82 6.87 21.37
CA GLN A 26 -3.30 6.41 20.06
C GLN A 26 -4.06 7.50 19.28
N MET A 27 -4.77 8.37 19.98
CA MET A 27 -5.60 9.44 19.43
C MET A 27 -5.84 10.47 20.52
N ALA A 28 -5.85 11.75 20.22
CA ALA A 28 -6.09 12.79 21.21
C ALA A 28 -7.18 13.76 20.76
N GLU A 29 -8.11 14.07 21.70
CA GLU A 29 -9.06 15.17 21.57
C GLU A 29 -8.45 16.41 22.21
N ILE A 30 -8.28 17.47 21.42
CA ILE A 30 -7.77 18.76 21.89
C ILE A 30 -8.95 19.69 22.18
N ARG A 31 -9.15 20.08 23.43
CA ARG A 31 -10.21 21.02 23.89
C ARG A 31 -9.76 22.45 23.62
N LEU A 32 -9.97 22.95 22.40
CA LEU A 32 -9.55 24.29 21.94
C LEU A 32 -10.25 25.43 22.72
N ASP A 33 -11.39 25.14 23.34
CA ASP A 33 -12.09 26.06 24.27
C ASP A 33 -11.42 26.14 25.65
N ARG A 34 -10.56 25.16 26.00
CA ARG A 34 -9.91 25.07 27.31
C ARG A 34 -8.39 25.18 27.26
N CYS A 35 -7.79 24.90 26.10
CA CYS A 35 -6.36 25.09 25.88
C CYS A 35 -6.09 26.55 25.46
N PRO A 36 -5.13 27.26 26.09
CA PRO A 36 -4.81 28.65 25.75
C PRO A 36 -3.90 28.73 24.50
N LEU A 37 -4.42 28.27 23.35
CA LEU A 37 -3.71 28.24 22.08
C LEU A 37 -4.13 29.41 21.18
N SER A 38 -3.15 30.08 20.55
CA SER A 38 -3.40 31.01 19.44
C SER A 38 -3.75 30.24 18.16
N ILE A 39 -4.18 30.93 17.12
CA ILE A 39 -4.48 30.32 15.83
C ILE A 39 -3.20 29.70 15.22
N GLU A 40 -2.08 30.40 15.27
CA GLU A 40 -0.79 29.90 14.76
C GLU A 40 -0.32 28.67 15.54
N GLU A 41 -0.56 28.60 16.84
CA GLU A 41 -0.23 27.45 17.67
C GLU A 41 -1.14 26.24 17.34
N ILE A 42 -2.42 26.49 17.01
CA ILE A 42 -3.36 25.46 16.55
C ILE A 42 -2.87 24.90 15.19
N GLU A 43 -2.57 25.76 14.23
CA GLU A 43 -2.06 25.36 12.93
C GLU A 43 -0.76 24.53 13.07
N TYR A 44 0.18 24.98 13.90
CA TYR A 44 1.41 24.25 14.17
C TYR A 44 1.16 22.87 14.80
N LEU A 45 0.30 22.79 15.83
CA LEU A 45 -0.02 21.56 16.54
C LEU A 45 -0.62 20.50 15.59
N PHE A 46 -1.62 20.90 14.80
CA PHE A 46 -2.35 19.96 13.93
C PHE A 46 -1.54 19.56 12.69
N SER A 47 -0.66 20.41 12.18
CA SER A 47 0.22 20.09 11.06
C SER A 47 1.45 19.26 11.44
N SER A 48 1.94 19.37 12.70
CA SER A 48 3.18 18.74 13.15
C SER A 48 2.96 17.41 13.88
N SER A 49 1.73 17.10 14.30
CA SER A 49 1.46 15.91 15.12
C SER A 49 1.35 14.64 14.27
N ASP A 50 2.17 13.66 14.59
CA ASP A 50 2.01 12.29 14.07
C ASP A 50 0.78 11.57 14.67
N THR A 51 0.27 11.98 15.84
CA THR A 51 -0.89 11.38 16.50
C THR A 51 -2.18 11.92 15.88
N PRO A 52 -3.16 11.08 15.49
CA PRO A 52 -4.46 11.58 15.01
C PRO A 52 -5.15 12.47 16.03
N LEU A 53 -5.48 13.70 15.66
CA LEU A 53 -6.09 14.70 16.54
C LEU A 53 -7.56 14.95 16.21
N VAL A 54 -8.37 15.10 17.25
CA VAL A 54 -9.76 15.59 17.20
C VAL A 54 -9.77 17.04 17.62
N ALA A 55 -10.17 17.94 16.72
CA ALA A 55 -10.41 19.34 17.05
C ALA A 55 -11.78 19.48 17.69
N THR A 56 -11.84 19.92 18.95
CA THR A 56 -13.07 20.12 19.72
C THR A 56 -13.08 21.50 20.34
N CYS A 57 -14.11 22.32 20.05
CA CYS A 57 -14.31 23.60 20.65
C CYS A 57 -15.78 23.72 21.13
N ARG A 58 -16.06 23.55 22.43
CA ARG A 58 -17.40 23.57 23.01
C ARG A 58 -17.86 25.00 23.24
N VAL A 59 -19.12 25.25 22.92
CA VAL A 59 -19.80 26.55 23.17
C VAL A 59 -20.98 26.36 24.10
N VAL A 60 -21.73 25.25 23.96
CA VAL A 60 -22.86 24.89 24.80
C VAL A 60 -22.39 23.92 25.88
N ASP A 61 -23.19 23.75 26.93
CA ASP A 61 -22.98 22.86 28.07
C ASP A 61 -21.77 23.23 28.93
N ASP A 62 -20.58 22.66 28.67
CA ASP A 62 -19.35 22.88 29.43
C ASP A 62 -18.30 23.69 28.70
N GLY A 63 -18.68 24.33 27.57
CA GLY A 63 -17.82 25.14 26.76
C GLY A 63 -17.68 26.59 27.20
N ASN A 64 -16.68 27.26 26.65
CA ASN A 64 -16.42 28.69 26.84
C ASN A 64 -16.29 29.36 25.47
N GLY A 65 -16.80 30.56 25.32
CA GLY A 65 -16.63 31.37 24.11
C GLY A 65 -17.89 31.50 23.27
N THR A 66 -17.72 32.01 22.05
CA THR A 66 -18.77 32.23 21.07
C THR A 66 -18.68 31.24 19.93
N TRP A 67 -19.76 31.11 19.13
CA TRP A 67 -19.73 30.27 17.95
C TRP A 67 -18.75 30.77 16.86
N GLU A 68 -18.52 32.08 16.79
CA GLU A 68 -17.59 32.71 15.88
C GLU A 68 -16.14 32.36 16.22
N GLU A 69 -15.75 32.42 17.50
CA GLU A 69 -14.43 32.02 17.98
C GLU A 69 -14.22 30.50 17.81
N ALA A 70 -15.27 29.71 18.06
CA ALA A 70 -15.19 28.27 17.85
C ALA A 70 -14.99 27.93 16.34
N GLU A 71 -15.68 28.61 15.43
CA GLU A 71 -15.55 28.45 14.01
C GLU A 71 -14.14 28.77 13.55
N GLU A 72 -13.56 29.88 14.00
CA GLU A 72 -12.20 30.30 13.66
C GLU A 72 -11.16 29.24 14.04
N LYS A 73 -11.19 28.79 15.31
CA LYS A 73 -10.26 27.76 15.82
C LYS A 73 -10.43 26.41 15.14
N LEU A 74 -11.68 25.98 14.91
CA LEU A 74 -11.98 24.71 14.25
C LEU A 74 -11.57 24.72 12.78
N THR A 75 -11.74 25.87 12.09
CA THR A 75 -11.30 26.01 10.69
C THR A 75 -9.79 25.91 10.59
N ALA A 76 -9.05 26.64 11.45
CA ALA A 76 -7.59 26.57 11.49
C ALA A 76 -7.07 25.14 11.73
N ALA A 77 -7.70 24.40 12.66
CA ALA A 77 -7.35 23.01 12.93
C ALA A 77 -7.61 22.08 11.72
N VAL A 78 -8.74 22.27 11.01
CA VAL A 78 -9.10 21.50 9.82
C VAL A 78 -8.13 21.77 8.68
N GLU A 79 -7.84 23.03 8.39
CA GLU A 79 -6.90 23.45 7.34
C GLU A 79 -5.48 22.97 7.63
N ALA A 80 -5.12 22.81 8.90
CA ALA A 80 -3.84 22.28 9.35
C ALA A 80 -3.77 20.73 9.43
N GLY A 81 -4.84 20.01 9.03
CA GLY A 81 -4.79 18.54 8.91
C GLY A 81 -5.39 17.79 10.10
N ALA A 82 -6.35 18.35 10.82
CA ALA A 82 -7.10 17.63 11.84
C ALA A 82 -7.71 16.33 11.27
N ALA A 83 -7.46 15.19 11.92
CA ALA A 83 -8.06 13.92 11.51
C ALA A 83 -9.57 13.91 11.70
N PHE A 84 -10.04 14.56 12.79
CA PHE A 84 -11.45 14.65 13.14
C PHE A 84 -11.80 16.06 13.64
N LEU A 85 -13.04 16.49 13.36
CA LEU A 85 -13.64 17.68 13.91
C LEU A 85 -14.91 17.30 14.69
N ASP A 86 -14.98 17.61 15.98
CA ASP A 86 -16.18 17.40 16.82
C ASP A 86 -16.99 18.70 16.93
N LEU A 87 -18.19 18.73 16.33
CA LEU A 87 -19.09 19.86 16.32
C LEU A 87 -20.42 19.49 17.00
N GLU A 88 -20.80 20.28 18.04
CA GLU A 88 -22.07 20.12 18.75
C GLU A 88 -23.27 20.26 17.81
N ILE A 89 -24.33 19.47 18.06
CA ILE A 89 -25.55 19.51 17.25
C ILE A 89 -26.29 20.84 17.33
N GLU A 90 -26.05 21.59 18.38
CA GLU A 90 -26.60 22.92 18.68
C GLU A 90 -25.97 24.05 17.83
N ALA A 91 -24.85 23.77 17.16
CA ALA A 91 -24.15 24.75 16.33
C ALA A 91 -25.06 25.36 15.25
N PRO A 92 -24.99 26.70 15.04
CA PRO A 92 -25.73 27.38 14.00
C PRO A 92 -25.57 26.71 12.64
N LYS A 93 -26.68 26.54 11.92
CA LYS A 93 -26.72 25.78 10.68
C LYS A 93 -25.71 26.27 9.61
N GLU A 94 -25.48 27.56 9.54
CA GLU A 94 -24.56 28.14 8.57
C GLU A 94 -23.08 27.87 8.93
N ILE A 95 -22.73 27.91 10.20
CA ILE A 95 -21.41 27.50 10.71
C ILE A 95 -21.17 26.00 10.40
N GLY A 96 -22.16 25.16 10.70
CA GLY A 96 -22.06 23.72 10.39
C GLY A 96 -21.87 23.42 8.92
N LYS A 97 -22.45 24.20 8.00
CA LYS A 97 -22.24 24.05 6.55
C LYS A 97 -20.83 24.45 6.12
N ARG A 98 -20.29 25.57 6.64
CA ARG A 98 -18.94 26.04 6.29
C ARG A 98 -17.88 25.06 6.78
N LEU A 99 -17.98 24.62 8.05
CA LEU A 99 -17.06 23.63 8.61
C LEU A 99 -17.14 22.27 7.89
N ARG A 100 -18.35 21.83 7.50
CA ARG A 100 -18.50 20.62 6.69
C ARG A 100 -17.80 20.73 5.34
N ARG A 101 -17.91 21.91 4.68
CA ARG A 101 -17.20 22.15 3.41
C ARG A 101 -15.68 22.07 3.61
N ALA A 102 -15.16 22.74 4.64
CA ALA A 102 -13.74 22.67 4.99
C ALA A 102 -13.30 21.21 5.26
N CYS A 103 -14.06 20.46 6.07
CA CYS A 103 -13.76 19.06 6.32
C CYS A 103 -13.69 18.22 5.03
N THR A 104 -14.60 18.46 4.07
CA THR A 104 -14.59 17.76 2.78
C THR A 104 -13.38 18.15 1.94
N GLU A 105 -12.98 19.42 1.96
CA GLU A 105 -11.86 19.96 1.19
C GLU A 105 -10.51 19.45 1.72
N TYR A 106 -10.35 19.36 3.04
CA TYR A 106 -9.10 18.97 3.70
C TYR A 106 -9.06 17.51 4.19
N GLY A 107 -10.09 16.70 3.88
CA GLY A 107 -10.11 15.29 4.24
C GLY A 107 -10.38 14.99 5.73
N THR A 108 -10.90 15.94 6.51
CA THR A 108 -11.22 15.77 7.93
C THR A 108 -12.56 15.06 8.12
N THR A 109 -12.64 14.05 8.99
CA THR A 109 -13.89 13.37 9.31
C THR A 109 -14.72 14.17 10.32
N MET A 110 -15.99 14.51 9.99
CA MET A 110 -16.86 15.27 10.87
C MET A 110 -17.60 14.41 11.88
N ILE A 111 -17.39 14.66 13.15
CA ILE A 111 -18.18 14.13 14.28
C ILE A 111 -19.28 15.13 14.61
N ARG A 112 -20.54 14.68 14.66
CA ARG A 112 -21.66 15.48 15.21
C ARG A 112 -22.03 14.92 16.57
N SER A 113 -21.91 15.75 17.60
CA SER A 113 -22.06 15.32 19.01
C SER A 113 -23.25 15.92 19.70
N SER A 114 -23.80 15.15 20.65
CA SER A 114 -24.80 15.60 21.59
C SER A 114 -24.54 15.03 22.99
N HIS A 115 -24.65 15.87 24.01
CA HIS A 115 -24.39 15.52 25.41
C HIS A 115 -25.65 15.71 26.25
N PHE A 116 -25.98 14.73 27.09
CA PHE A 116 -27.14 14.74 27.96
C PHE A 116 -26.68 14.63 29.42
N PHE A 117 -26.30 15.76 30.02
CA PHE A 117 -25.77 15.79 31.39
C PHE A 117 -26.84 15.59 32.48
N ALA A 118 -28.10 15.95 32.21
CA ALA A 118 -29.20 15.82 33.19
C ALA A 118 -29.68 14.37 33.40
N GLY A 119 -29.41 13.48 32.43
CA GLY A 119 -29.85 12.08 32.45
C GLY A 119 -30.03 11.55 31.05
N THR A 120 -30.21 10.23 30.90
CA THR A 120 -30.44 9.57 29.62
C THR A 120 -31.87 9.80 29.14
N PRO A 121 -32.11 10.36 27.94
CA PRO A 121 -33.43 10.58 27.39
C PRO A 121 -34.14 9.27 27.01
N SER A 122 -35.42 9.39 26.59
CA SER A 122 -36.16 8.26 26.02
C SER A 122 -35.57 7.78 24.70
N ASP A 123 -35.86 6.53 24.32
CA ASP A 123 -35.41 5.92 23.08
C ASP A 123 -35.72 6.73 21.82
N ASP A 124 -36.92 7.35 21.79
CA ASP A 124 -37.35 8.18 20.66
C ASP A 124 -36.50 9.45 20.54
N VAL A 125 -36.15 10.08 21.66
CA VAL A 125 -35.31 11.27 21.68
C VAL A 125 -33.91 10.89 21.25
N LEU A 126 -33.34 9.78 21.73
CA LEU A 126 -32.02 9.31 21.35
C LEU A 126 -31.94 9.00 19.84
N ARG A 127 -32.93 8.24 19.32
CA ARG A 127 -33.00 7.93 17.87
C ARG A 127 -33.14 9.19 17.01
N ASN A 128 -34.01 10.12 17.42
CA ASN A 128 -34.19 11.38 16.70
C ASN A 128 -32.93 12.25 16.73
N THR A 129 -32.17 12.22 17.82
CA THR A 129 -30.88 12.94 17.91
C THR A 129 -29.86 12.34 16.95
N VAL A 130 -29.77 11.04 16.90
CA VAL A 130 -28.90 10.34 15.91
C VAL A 130 -29.26 10.75 14.49
N GLU A 131 -30.53 10.68 14.12
CA GLU A 131 -30.99 11.07 12.78
C GLU A 131 -30.76 12.56 12.48
N LYS A 132 -30.88 13.43 13.50
CA LYS A 132 -30.57 14.85 13.36
C LYS A 132 -29.07 15.05 13.11
N CYS A 133 -28.17 14.41 13.88
CA CYS A 133 -26.73 14.46 13.68
C CYS A 133 -26.35 14.01 12.25
N ARG A 134 -26.93 12.90 11.79
CA ARG A 134 -26.74 12.38 10.44
C ARG A 134 -27.17 13.39 9.36
N LYS A 135 -28.36 13.96 9.47
CA LYS A 135 -28.89 14.95 8.52
C LYS A 135 -28.05 16.23 8.46
N PHE A 136 -27.41 16.61 9.56
CA PHE A 136 -26.50 17.74 9.64
C PHE A 136 -25.04 17.40 9.26
N GLY A 137 -24.82 16.24 8.62
CA GLY A 137 -23.57 15.89 7.97
C GLY A 137 -22.54 15.20 8.86
N GLY A 138 -22.96 14.62 9.99
CA GLY A 138 -22.10 13.77 10.79
C GLY A 138 -21.77 12.47 10.04
N GLU A 139 -20.51 12.22 9.80
CA GLU A 139 -20.00 10.93 9.36
C GLU A 139 -19.91 9.98 10.55
N ILE A 140 -19.55 10.55 11.71
CA ILE A 140 -19.62 9.90 13.02
C ILE A 140 -20.65 10.65 13.87
N VAL A 141 -21.57 9.91 14.49
CA VAL A 141 -22.51 10.45 15.46
C VAL A 141 -22.01 10.13 16.87
N LYS A 142 -21.80 11.16 17.71
CA LYS A 142 -21.37 10.98 19.10
C LYS A 142 -22.52 11.29 20.06
N ILE A 143 -22.87 10.32 20.92
CA ILE A 143 -23.88 10.45 21.95
C ILE A 143 -23.27 10.15 23.33
N ALA A 144 -23.26 11.11 24.24
CA ALA A 144 -22.85 10.92 25.62
C ALA A 144 -23.99 11.28 26.57
N ALA A 145 -24.49 10.31 27.33
CA ALA A 145 -25.65 10.54 28.23
C ALA A 145 -25.35 10.10 29.65
N MET A 146 -25.78 10.91 30.64
CA MET A 146 -25.60 10.56 32.05
C MET A 146 -26.53 9.41 32.43
N ALA A 147 -25.96 8.29 32.89
CA ALA A 147 -26.72 7.14 33.36
C ALA A 147 -27.06 7.29 34.87
N LYS A 148 -28.32 7.07 35.21
CA LYS A 148 -28.81 6.95 36.57
C LYS A 148 -29.18 5.52 36.95
N SER A 149 -29.25 4.63 35.95
CA SER A 149 -29.55 3.19 36.10
C SER A 149 -28.87 2.34 35.01
N GLY A 150 -28.87 1.03 35.22
CA GLY A 150 -28.42 0.08 34.17
C GLY A 150 -29.33 0.09 32.93
N GLU A 151 -30.61 0.44 33.08
CA GLU A 151 -31.54 0.59 31.96
C GLU A 151 -31.16 1.78 31.06
N ASP A 152 -30.62 2.85 31.64
CA ASP A 152 -30.11 3.99 30.92
C ASP A 152 -28.92 3.59 30.03
N VAL A 153 -28.01 2.79 30.60
CA VAL A 153 -26.86 2.26 29.86
C VAL A 153 -27.31 1.36 28.67
N ALA A 154 -28.24 0.44 28.98
CA ALA A 154 -28.76 -0.46 27.93
C ALA A 154 -29.46 0.33 26.80
N ARG A 155 -30.16 1.43 27.12
CA ARG A 155 -30.82 2.28 26.15
C ARG A 155 -29.85 2.99 25.22
N VAL A 156 -28.74 3.51 25.73
CA VAL A 156 -27.69 4.13 24.93
C VAL A 156 -27.00 3.09 24.02
N LEU A 157 -26.67 1.91 24.56
CA LEU A 157 -26.02 0.86 23.80
C LEU A 157 -26.93 0.23 22.73
N ALA A 158 -28.25 0.24 22.92
CA ALA A 158 -29.21 -0.23 21.92
C ALA A 158 -29.20 0.57 20.60
N LEU A 159 -28.63 1.78 20.61
CA LEU A 159 -28.45 2.59 19.41
C LEU A 159 -27.60 1.90 18.34
N TYR A 160 -26.62 1.07 18.74
CA TYR A 160 -25.77 0.34 17.79
C TYR A 160 -26.57 -0.61 16.91
N SER A 161 -27.50 -1.37 17.49
CA SER A 161 -28.39 -2.26 16.73
C SER A 161 -29.34 -1.49 15.81
N SER A 162 -29.81 -0.32 16.25
CA SER A 162 -30.69 0.54 15.44
C SER A 162 -29.98 1.09 14.22
N ILE A 163 -28.75 1.57 14.37
CA ILE A 163 -27.93 2.11 13.26
C ILE A 163 -27.54 1.00 12.27
N ALA A 164 -27.14 -0.17 12.77
CA ALA A 164 -26.83 -1.33 11.91
C ALA A 164 -27.99 -1.67 10.98
N SER A 165 -29.22 -1.63 11.49
CA SER A 165 -30.44 -1.87 10.70
C SER A 165 -30.67 -0.78 9.64
N THR A 166 -30.38 0.48 9.97
CA THR A 166 -30.55 1.62 9.06
C THR A 166 -29.50 1.63 7.96
N ASN A 167 -28.25 1.34 8.30
CA ASN A 167 -27.15 1.23 7.34
C ASN A 167 -27.37 0.09 6.34
N SER A 168 -27.95 -1.05 6.78
CA SER A 168 -28.27 -2.18 5.90
C SER A 168 -29.40 -1.87 4.91
N ALA A 169 -30.27 -0.93 5.22
CA ALA A 169 -31.41 -0.55 4.35
C ALA A 169 -31.05 0.55 3.33
N ALA A 170 -29.91 1.22 3.48
CA ALA A 170 -29.50 2.35 2.64
C ALA A 170 -28.51 1.87 1.56
N GLU A 171 -29.03 1.44 0.39
CA GLU A 171 -28.20 0.96 -0.74
C GLU A 171 -27.30 2.01 -1.39
N THR A 172 -27.41 3.30 -1.05
CA THR A 172 -26.76 4.41 -1.81
C THR A 172 -26.04 5.46 -0.95
N GLN A 173 -25.96 5.31 0.37
CA GLN A 173 -25.29 6.28 1.24
C GLN A 173 -24.20 5.61 2.08
N ARG A 174 -23.07 6.31 2.29
CA ARG A 174 -22.03 5.84 3.22
C ARG A 174 -22.65 5.52 4.59
N PRO A 175 -22.32 4.37 5.19
CA PRO A 175 -22.81 4.03 6.52
C PRO A 175 -22.31 5.06 7.55
N VAL A 176 -23.18 5.46 8.46
CA VAL A 176 -22.84 6.36 9.58
C VAL A 176 -22.27 5.53 10.71
N GLU A 177 -21.15 5.97 11.26
CA GLU A 177 -20.54 5.36 12.45
C GLU A 177 -21.09 5.99 13.74
N LEU A 178 -21.07 5.21 14.82
CA LEU A 178 -21.61 5.62 16.12
C LEU A 178 -20.55 5.54 17.21
N VAL A 179 -20.42 6.61 18.01
CA VAL A 179 -19.71 6.66 19.28
C VAL A 179 -20.72 6.98 20.37
N ALA A 180 -21.32 5.97 21.00
CA ALA A 180 -22.34 6.14 22.01
C ALA A 180 -21.98 5.40 23.30
N PHE A 181 -21.96 6.13 24.42
CA PHE A 181 -21.67 5.62 25.75
C PHE A 181 -22.35 6.43 26.82
N SER A 182 -22.44 5.86 28.00
CA SER A 182 -23.01 6.54 29.17
C SER A 182 -21.94 7.16 30.06
N MET A 183 -22.24 8.32 30.64
CA MET A 183 -21.44 9.00 31.65
C MET A 183 -21.84 8.56 33.05
N GLY A 184 -21.02 8.89 34.07
CA GLY A 184 -21.21 8.54 35.47
C GLY A 184 -20.65 7.14 35.80
N GLU A 185 -20.50 6.81 37.08
CA GLU A 185 -19.95 5.54 37.54
C GLU A 185 -20.72 4.32 37.01
N ILE A 186 -22.05 4.40 36.93
CA ILE A 186 -22.92 3.35 36.40
C ILE A 186 -22.64 3.17 34.91
N GLY A 187 -22.29 4.23 34.19
CA GLY A 187 -21.98 4.24 32.75
C GLY A 187 -20.56 3.83 32.41
N LYS A 188 -19.64 3.74 33.38
CA LYS A 188 -18.19 3.54 33.13
C LYS A 188 -17.86 2.40 32.16
N VAL A 189 -18.50 1.23 32.33
CA VAL A 189 -18.27 0.04 31.52
C VAL A 189 -18.74 0.22 30.08
N SER A 190 -19.76 1.05 29.83
CA SER A 190 -20.27 1.28 28.47
C SER A 190 -19.24 1.88 27.51
N ARG A 191 -18.15 2.48 28.02
CA ARG A 191 -17.01 2.95 27.22
C ARG A 191 -16.16 1.81 26.64
N LEU A 192 -16.20 0.62 27.24
CA LEU A 192 -15.63 -0.60 26.66
C LEU A 192 -16.68 -1.31 25.80
N ASP A 193 -17.95 -1.35 26.27
CA ASP A 193 -19.00 -2.05 25.54
C ASP A 193 -19.31 -1.37 24.19
N CYS A 194 -19.15 -0.05 24.07
CA CYS A 194 -19.29 0.61 22.78
C CYS A 194 -18.28 0.08 21.74
N LEU A 195 -17.02 -0.18 22.13
CA LEU A 195 -16.03 -0.78 21.26
C LEU A 195 -16.40 -2.20 20.83
N LYS A 196 -16.96 -3.01 21.74
CA LYS A 196 -17.49 -4.36 21.42
C LYS A 196 -18.58 -4.31 20.36
N LEU A 197 -19.39 -3.25 20.38
CA LEU A 197 -20.52 -3.05 19.48
C LEU A 197 -20.14 -2.35 18.16
N GLY A 198 -18.85 -2.07 17.94
CA GLY A 198 -18.33 -1.53 16.69
C GLY A 198 -18.14 -0.01 16.70
N SER A 199 -18.08 0.64 17.88
CA SER A 199 -17.62 2.04 17.93
C SER A 199 -16.21 2.18 17.37
N PRO A 200 -15.94 3.16 16.50
CA PRO A 200 -14.59 3.37 15.95
C PRO A 200 -13.57 3.72 17.03
N PHE A 201 -13.98 4.42 18.06
CA PHE A 201 -13.14 4.75 19.22
C PHE A 201 -14.01 5.03 20.46
N THR A 202 -13.35 5.14 21.62
CA THR A 202 -13.94 5.55 22.88
C THR A 202 -13.06 6.60 23.56
N TYR A 203 -13.55 7.22 24.62
CA TYR A 203 -12.86 8.30 25.31
C TYR A 203 -12.30 7.87 26.67
N ALA A 204 -11.04 8.24 26.94
CA ALA A 204 -10.37 8.08 28.24
C ALA A 204 -9.82 9.41 28.75
N ALA A 205 -9.64 9.53 30.05
CA ALA A 205 -8.87 10.60 30.66
C ALA A 205 -7.37 10.30 30.59
N LEU A 206 -6.52 11.31 30.53
CA LEU A 206 -5.08 11.13 30.57
C LEU A 206 -4.66 10.42 31.87
N ASN A 207 -5.20 10.87 32.99
CA ASN A 207 -5.03 10.30 34.33
C ASN A 207 -6.28 10.58 35.20
N GLU A 208 -6.32 10.05 36.43
CA GLU A 208 -7.46 10.16 37.33
C GLU A 208 -7.86 11.63 37.67
N ASN A 209 -6.89 12.54 37.71
CA ASN A 209 -7.10 13.93 38.09
C ASN A 209 -7.58 14.80 36.90
N GLU A 210 -7.51 14.29 35.70
CA GLU A 210 -7.83 15.02 34.45
C GLU A 210 -9.09 14.47 33.75
N ALA A 211 -9.94 13.76 34.46
CA ALA A 211 -11.20 13.26 33.93
C ALA A 211 -12.11 14.42 33.50
N ALA A 212 -12.44 14.50 32.21
CA ALA A 212 -13.34 15.50 31.64
C ALA A 212 -14.81 15.24 31.98
N ALA A 213 -15.16 14.03 32.38
CA ALA A 213 -16.51 13.63 32.77
C ALA A 213 -16.46 12.51 33.82
N PRO A 214 -17.48 12.45 34.75
CA PRO A 214 -17.56 11.37 35.71
C PRO A 214 -17.60 9.99 35.09
N GLY A 215 -16.93 8.98 35.72
CA GLY A 215 -16.89 7.61 35.24
C GLY A 215 -16.00 7.41 34.03
N GLN A 216 -15.03 8.28 33.78
CA GLN A 216 -14.04 8.13 32.75
C GLN A 216 -12.92 7.19 33.21
N TRP A 217 -12.51 6.25 32.35
CA TRP A 217 -11.32 5.41 32.58
C TRP A 217 -10.06 6.24 32.40
N CYS A 218 -9.00 5.91 33.14
CA CYS A 218 -7.67 6.39 32.80
C CYS A 218 -7.17 5.69 31.53
N TYR A 219 -6.38 6.38 30.72
CA TYR A 219 -5.87 5.86 29.44
C TYR A 219 -5.13 4.53 29.61
N SER A 220 -4.22 4.43 30.59
CA SER A 220 -3.44 3.22 30.86
C SER A 220 -4.29 2.02 31.29
N GLU A 221 -5.31 2.27 32.14
CA GLU A 221 -6.27 1.25 32.57
C GLU A 221 -7.10 0.73 31.39
N MET A 222 -7.63 1.64 30.59
CA MET A 222 -8.43 1.29 29.41
C MET A 222 -7.59 0.54 28.37
N LEU A 223 -6.34 0.96 28.14
CA LEU A 223 -5.40 0.24 27.29
C LEU A 223 -5.21 -1.20 27.76
N THR A 224 -5.00 -1.40 29.04
CA THR A 224 -4.87 -2.75 29.64
C THR A 224 -6.15 -3.56 29.47
N ALA A 225 -7.31 -2.95 29.71
CA ALA A 225 -8.61 -3.59 29.58
C ALA A 225 -8.91 -4.02 28.12
N VAL A 226 -8.53 -3.22 27.13
CA VAL A 226 -8.77 -3.49 25.71
C VAL A 226 -7.75 -4.47 25.15
N TYR A 227 -6.45 -4.23 25.37
CA TYR A 227 -5.37 -4.96 24.67
C TYR A 227 -4.78 -6.13 25.49
N GLY A 228 -5.16 -6.29 26.78
CA GLY A 228 -4.73 -7.42 27.58
C GLY A 228 -3.20 -7.58 27.69
N GLY A 229 -2.46 -6.46 27.66
CA GLY A 229 -1.00 -6.45 27.70
C GLY A 229 -0.31 -6.67 26.34
N ARG A 230 -1.05 -6.80 25.23
CA ARG A 230 -0.46 -6.75 23.88
C ARG A 230 0.11 -5.36 23.61
N LYS A 231 1.38 -5.29 23.21
CA LYS A 231 2.01 -4.04 22.86
C LYS A 231 1.67 -3.67 21.41
N PRO A 232 1.37 -2.39 21.11
CA PRO A 232 1.26 -1.94 19.74
C PRO A 232 2.58 -2.16 18.99
N LEU A 233 2.50 -2.33 17.67
CA LEU A 233 3.69 -2.31 16.83
C LEU A 233 4.27 -0.90 16.85
N HIS A 234 5.59 -0.81 16.95
CA HIS A 234 6.29 0.47 16.94
C HIS A 234 7.59 0.39 16.15
N CYS A 235 7.88 1.45 15.41
CA CYS A 235 9.08 1.59 14.61
C CYS A 235 10.00 2.66 15.23
N ASN A 236 11.06 2.24 15.90
CA ASN A 236 12.04 3.17 16.53
C ASN A 236 12.82 4.01 15.51
N SER A 237 12.99 3.49 14.31
CA SER A 237 13.67 4.17 13.20
C SER A 237 13.00 3.77 11.88
N PRO A 238 12.97 4.67 10.87
CA PRO A 238 12.38 4.34 9.59
C PRO A 238 12.94 3.05 8.99
N LEU A 239 12.05 2.21 8.46
CA LEU A 239 12.41 0.99 7.74
C LEU A 239 12.63 1.31 6.28
N ASN A 240 13.82 1.02 5.77
CA ASN A 240 14.09 1.20 4.36
C ASN A 240 13.55 -0.01 3.57
N MET A 241 12.73 0.27 2.55
CA MET A 241 12.13 -0.77 1.72
C MET A 241 13.12 -1.33 0.71
N PRO A 242 13.04 -2.64 0.39
CA PRO A 242 13.90 -3.24 -0.62
C PRO A 242 13.58 -2.67 -2.01
N ALA A 243 14.54 -2.78 -2.93
CA ALA A 243 14.33 -2.41 -4.33
C ALA A 243 13.17 -3.19 -4.96
N SER A 244 12.37 -2.51 -5.77
CA SER A 244 11.31 -3.13 -6.56
C SER A 244 11.86 -4.21 -7.48
N LYS A 245 11.52 -5.47 -7.19
CA LYS A 245 11.99 -6.59 -8.02
C LYS A 245 11.48 -6.49 -9.46
N SER A 246 10.27 -5.97 -9.65
CA SER A 246 9.67 -5.80 -10.97
C SER A 246 10.39 -4.75 -11.81
N PHE A 247 10.86 -3.69 -11.19
CA PHE A 247 11.70 -2.68 -11.82
C PHE A 247 13.12 -3.22 -12.07
N ALA A 248 13.73 -3.82 -11.04
CA ALA A 248 15.09 -4.33 -11.06
C ALA A 248 15.32 -5.36 -12.20
N GLN A 249 14.44 -6.36 -12.35
CA GLN A 249 14.58 -7.36 -13.41
C GLN A 249 14.60 -6.74 -14.81
N ARG A 250 13.72 -5.75 -15.07
CA ARG A 250 13.69 -5.02 -16.35
C ARG A 250 14.98 -4.26 -16.58
N ALA A 251 15.46 -3.54 -15.56
CA ALA A 251 16.67 -2.75 -15.61
C ALA A 251 17.92 -3.62 -15.81
N ILE A 252 18.01 -4.76 -15.13
CA ILE A 252 19.13 -5.72 -15.26
C ILE A 252 19.20 -6.27 -16.69
N ILE A 253 18.07 -6.70 -17.27
CA ILE A 253 18.05 -7.22 -18.64
C ILE A 253 18.32 -6.11 -19.65
N ALA A 254 17.77 -4.89 -19.45
CA ALA A 254 18.08 -3.76 -20.34
C ALA A 254 19.56 -3.36 -20.28
N ALA A 255 20.16 -3.36 -19.08
CA ALA A 255 21.59 -3.11 -18.88
C ALA A 255 22.46 -4.18 -19.57
N ALA A 256 22.04 -5.46 -19.51
CA ALA A 256 22.75 -6.54 -20.21
C ALA A 256 22.73 -6.37 -21.74
N LEU A 257 21.67 -5.78 -22.31
CA LEU A 257 21.53 -5.49 -23.73
C LEU A 257 22.18 -4.18 -24.17
N ALA A 258 22.56 -3.30 -23.24
CA ALA A 258 23.23 -2.03 -23.53
C ALA A 258 24.69 -2.25 -23.97
N GLU A 259 25.24 -1.30 -24.74
CA GLU A 259 26.66 -1.32 -25.14
C GLU A 259 27.49 -0.46 -24.19
N GLY A 260 28.06 -1.07 -23.14
CA GLY A 260 28.90 -0.40 -22.14
C GLY A 260 28.44 -0.62 -20.70
N GLU A 261 28.99 0.18 -19.77
CA GLU A 261 28.74 0.04 -18.33
C GLU A 261 27.49 0.81 -17.88
N SER A 262 26.56 0.09 -17.23
CA SER A 262 25.40 0.67 -16.53
C SER A 262 25.56 0.54 -15.02
N ARG A 263 25.04 1.51 -14.27
CA ARG A 263 25.10 1.55 -12.81
C ARG A 263 23.69 1.67 -12.21
N LEU A 264 23.26 0.64 -11.50
CA LEU A 264 21.92 0.54 -10.90
C LEU A 264 22.06 0.61 -9.38
N GLY A 265 21.84 1.78 -8.81
CA GLY A 265 21.90 2.02 -7.35
C GLY A 265 20.66 1.50 -6.62
N GLY A 266 20.73 1.42 -5.28
CA GLY A 266 19.62 0.98 -4.44
C GLY A 266 19.27 -0.51 -4.58
N TYR A 267 20.11 -1.31 -5.22
CA TYR A 267 19.84 -2.74 -5.45
C TYR A 267 19.67 -3.53 -4.15
N SER A 268 18.66 -4.39 -4.13
CA SER A 268 18.41 -5.35 -3.06
C SER A 268 18.40 -6.78 -3.61
N PRO A 269 19.20 -7.69 -3.04
CA PRO A 269 19.22 -9.09 -3.47
C PRO A 269 17.89 -9.79 -3.12
N CYS A 270 17.36 -10.54 -4.09
CA CYS A 270 16.25 -11.48 -3.89
C CYS A 270 16.28 -12.52 -4.98
N GLY A 271 15.60 -13.66 -4.81
CA GLY A 271 15.66 -14.78 -5.75
C GLY A 271 15.32 -14.41 -7.20
N ASP A 272 14.33 -13.55 -7.41
CA ASP A 272 13.93 -13.11 -8.75
C ASP A 272 14.99 -12.19 -9.40
N ASN A 273 15.65 -11.32 -8.63
CA ASN A 273 16.71 -10.44 -9.13
C ASN A 273 18.01 -11.21 -9.43
N GLU A 274 18.34 -12.19 -8.60
CA GLU A 274 19.49 -13.08 -8.84
C GLU A 274 19.32 -13.90 -10.12
N ALA A 275 18.10 -14.41 -10.36
CA ALA A 275 17.79 -15.09 -11.63
C ALA A 275 18.00 -14.15 -12.84
N ALA A 276 17.62 -12.86 -12.72
CA ALA A 276 17.86 -11.88 -13.79
C ALA A 276 19.36 -11.61 -14.01
N ILE A 277 20.15 -11.56 -12.93
CA ILE A 277 21.62 -11.43 -13.01
C ILE A 277 22.23 -12.66 -13.71
N GLU A 278 21.80 -13.87 -13.37
CA GLU A 278 22.30 -15.08 -14.02
C GLU A 278 21.92 -15.13 -15.51
N VAL A 279 20.72 -14.68 -15.87
CA VAL A 279 20.34 -14.51 -17.29
C VAL A 279 21.23 -13.46 -17.97
N ALA A 280 21.48 -12.30 -17.35
CA ALA A 280 22.37 -11.27 -17.88
C ALA A 280 23.79 -11.82 -18.15
N LYS A 281 24.34 -12.60 -17.22
CA LYS A 281 25.63 -13.29 -17.38
C LYS A 281 25.58 -14.34 -18.50
N ALA A 282 24.49 -15.09 -18.59
CA ALA A 282 24.31 -16.08 -19.66
C ALA A 282 24.25 -15.44 -21.04
N LEU A 283 23.71 -14.21 -21.15
CA LEU A 283 23.77 -13.41 -22.39
C LEU A 283 25.17 -12.86 -22.70
N GLY A 284 26.12 -12.93 -21.76
CA GLY A 284 27.51 -12.50 -21.92
C GLY A 284 27.88 -11.22 -21.16
N ALA A 285 26.95 -10.59 -20.42
CA ALA A 285 27.22 -9.40 -19.62
C ALA A 285 28.10 -9.73 -18.41
N LYS A 286 28.94 -8.76 -17.99
CA LYS A 286 29.67 -8.86 -16.72
C LYS A 286 28.91 -8.09 -15.63
N VAL A 287 28.71 -8.72 -14.49
CA VAL A 287 27.96 -8.14 -13.38
C VAL A 287 28.81 -8.11 -12.13
N LEU A 288 28.94 -6.93 -11.52
CA LEU A 288 29.59 -6.70 -10.23
C LEU A 288 28.59 -6.09 -9.26
N ILE A 289 28.72 -6.40 -7.98
CA ILE A 289 27.94 -5.78 -6.89
C ILE A 289 28.94 -4.99 -6.03
N GLU A 290 28.75 -3.67 -5.97
CA GLU A 290 29.45 -2.79 -5.04
C GLU A 290 28.55 -2.55 -3.82
N SER A 291 29.06 -2.84 -2.61
CA SER A 291 28.42 -2.49 -1.35
C SER A 291 29.23 -1.42 -0.63
N GLU A 292 28.60 -0.58 0.18
CA GLU A 292 29.28 0.41 1.05
C GLU A 292 30.24 -0.31 2.01
N GLY A 293 31.49 -0.50 1.61
CA GLY A 293 32.50 -1.22 2.41
C GLY A 293 33.48 -2.09 1.63
N GLY A 294 33.34 -2.19 0.32
CA GLY A 294 34.26 -2.93 -0.55
C GLY A 294 33.58 -3.67 -1.70
N SER A 295 34.23 -3.73 -2.86
CA SER A 295 33.70 -4.47 -4.01
C SER A 295 33.81 -5.97 -3.79
N LEU A 296 32.69 -6.70 -3.88
CA LEU A 296 32.62 -8.16 -3.94
C LEU A 296 32.54 -8.59 -5.39
N GLN A 297 33.63 -9.21 -5.91
CA GLN A 297 33.56 -9.94 -7.18
C GLN A 297 32.72 -11.21 -6.98
N VAL A 298 31.57 -11.31 -7.62
CA VAL A 298 30.84 -12.58 -7.76
C VAL A 298 31.50 -13.39 -8.88
N GLY A 299 32.68 -13.91 -8.56
CA GLY A 299 33.47 -14.79 -9.41
C GLY A 299 33.76 -16.09 -8.68
N ALA A 300 33.24 -17.20 -9.21
CA ALA A 300 33.65 -18.59 -8.96
C ALA A 300 33.67 -19.06 -7.50
N LEU A 301 32.52 -19.40 -6.95
CA LEU A 301 32.44 -20.40 -5.89
C LEU A 301 32.63 -21.80 -6.48
N ARG A 302 33.79 -22.40 -6.14
CA ARG A 302 34.14 -23.79 -6.52
C ARG A 302 33.07 -24.73 -5.94
N GLN A 303 32.75 -25.75 -6.75
CA GLN A 303 31.95 -26.92 -6.45
C GLN A 303 32.22 -27.46 -5.02
N ALA A 304 31.34 -27.17 -4.09
CA ALA A 304 31.18 -27.92 -2.86
C ALA A 304 29.83 -28.65 -2.90
N GLN A 305 29.86 -29.88 -2.47
CA GLN A 305 28.80 -30.89 -2.52
C GLN A 305 27.37 -30.36 -2.33
N ARG A 306 26.48 -30.72 -3.26
CA ARG A 306 25.09 -30.33 -3.38
C ARG A 306 24.28 -30.39 -2.08
N PRO A 307 23.78 -29.27 -1.56
CA PRO A 307 22.56 -29.26 -0.76
C PRO A 307 21.35 -29.31 -1.69
N THR A 308 20.27 -29.88 -1.23
CA THR A 308 19.04 -30.16 -1.98
C THR A 308 18.25 -28.90 -2.38
N ASN A 309 18.77 -27.69 -2.13
CA ASN A 309 18.20 -26.43 -2.63
C ASN A 309 19.29 -25.34 -2.74
N PRO A 310 19.92 -25.11 -3.90
CA PRO A 310 21.07 -24.20 -4.05
C PRO A 310 20.73 -22.72 -3.92
N VAL A 311 19.50 -22.29 -4.22
CA VAL A 311 19.10 -20.87 -4.20
C VAL A 311 18.96 -20.34 -2.77
N ALA A 312 18.35 -21.10 -1.86
CA ALA A 312 18.20 -20.70 -0.47
C ALA A 312 19.54 -20.55 0.28
N SER A 313 20.57 -21.29 -0.11
CA SER A 313 21.91 -21.24 0.47
C SER A 313 22.69 -19.99 0.05
N MET A 314 22.59 -19.56 -1.24
CA MET A 314 23.28 -18.35 -1.73
C MET A 314 22.67 -17.06 -1.17
N VAL A 315 21.34 -16.95 -1.14
CA VAL A 315 20.63 -15.80 -0.57
C VAL A 315 20.92 -15.68 0.93
N GLY A 316 20.95 -16.81 1.66
CA GLY A 316 21.26 -16.84 3.08
C GLY A 316 22.71 -16.45 3.42
N GLU A 317 23.66 -16.74 2.54
CA GLU A 317 25.08 -16.32 2.70
C GLU A 317 25.30 -14.85 2.35
N LEU A 318 24.71 -14.37 1.26
CA LEU A 318 24.80 -12.95 0.88
C LEU A 318 24.17 -12.04 1.93
N CYS A 319 22.97 -12.41 2.47
CA CYS A 319 22.31 -11.67 3.54
C CYS A 319 23.07 -11.72 4.89
N ARG A 320 23.86 -12.76 5.17
CA ARG A 320 24.67 -12.84 6.41
C ARG A 320 25.99 -12.07 6.32
N THR A 321 26.51 -11.87 5.10
CA THR A 321 27.79 -11.16 4.90
C THR A 321 27.62 -9.68 4.64
N THR A 322 26.46 -9.24 4.14
CA THR A 322 26.12 -7.83 3.94
C THR A 322 25.07 -7.43 4.99
N GLY A 323 25.49 -6.99 6.15
CA GLY A 323 24.56 -6.39 7.11
C GLY A 323 23.71 -5.31 6.41
N SER A 324 22.37 -5.44 6.44
CA SER A 324 21.38 -4.53 5.85
C SER A 324 21.84 -3.94 4.50
N ALA A 325 21.66 -4.71 3.41
CA ALA A 325 22.12 -4.32 2.05
C ALA A 325 21.20 -3.28 1.38
N THR A 326 20.90 -2.20 2.08
CA THR A 326 20.28 -1.00 1.54
C THR A 326 21.41 -0.07 1.13
N GLY A 327 21.75 -0.04 -0.16
CA GLY A 327 22.83 0.80 -0.68
C GLY A 327 23.78 0.11 -1.65
N SER A 328 23.54 -1.16 -2.01
CA SER A 328 24.38 -1.82 -3.03
C SER A 328 24.10 -1.25 -4.42
N THR A 329 25.15 -1.14 -5.24
CA THR A 329 25.05 -0.76 -6.65
C THR A 329 25.43 -1.94 -7.53
N LEU A 330 24.54 -2.28 -8.49
CA LEU A 330 24.88 -3.21 -9.56
C LEU A 330 25.60 -2.46 -10.67
N ILE A 331 26.78 -2.96 -11.05
CA ILE A 331 27.53 -2.51 -12.21
C ILE A 331 27.42 -3.62 -13.26
N ILE A 332 26.87 -3.28 -14.43
CA ILE A 332 26.62 -4.24 -15.50
C ILE A 332 27.32 -3.72 -16.76
N GLU A 333 28.39 -4.41 -17.17
CA GLU A 333 29.00 -4.21 -18.48
C GLU A 333 28.23 -5.06 -19.50
N GLY A 334 27.33 -4.41 -20.21
CA GLY A 334 26.45 -5.05 -21.18
C GLY A 334 27.16 -5.32 -22.52
N ILE A 335 26.51 -6.07 -23.37
CA ILE A 335 27.11 -6.72 -24.58
C ILE A 335 26.69 -6.02 -25.87
N GLY A 336 25.73 -5.10 -25.84
CA GLY A 336 25.25 -4.41 -27.05
C GLY A 336 24.76 -5.38 -28.12
N SER A 337 25.16 -5.11 -29.36
CA SER A 337 24.81 -5.93 -30.52
C SER A 337 25.53 -7.29 -30.60
N SER A 338 26.44 -7.57 -29.67
CA SER A 338 27.21 -8.82 -29.60
C SER A 338 26.54 -9.89 -28.72
N ALA A 339 25.25 -9.74 -28.42
CA ALA A 339 24.50 -10.69 -27.60
C ALA A 339 24.61 -12.13 -28.16
N ASN A 340 25.23 -13.00 -27.40
CA ASN A 340 25.26 -14.42 -27.69
C ASN A 340 24.21 -15.09 -26.78
N ILE A 341 23.03 -15.36 -27.34
CA ILE A 341 22.00 -16.06 -26.59
C ILE A 341 22.39 -17.56 -26.51
N PRO A 342 22.48 -18.15 -25.31
CA PRO A 342 22.78 -19.55 -25.14
C PRO A 342 21.59 -20.42 -25.59
N GLU A 343 21.87 -21.68 -25.93
CA GLU A 343 20.84 -22.66 -26.32
C GLU A 343 19.84 -22.93 -25.22
N LYS A 344 20.22 -22.70 -23.94
CA LYS A 344 19.37 -22.87 -22.75
C LYS A 344 19.54 -21.72 -21.78
N ILE A 345 18.42 -21.19 -21.33
CA ILE A 345 18.30 -20.12 -20.34
C ILE A 345 17.51 -20.64 -19.13
N ASN A 346 18.03 -20.45 -17.92
CA ASN A 346 17.31 -20.72 -16.69
C ASN A 346 16.82 -19.40 -16.06
N VAL A 347 15.51 -19.23 -15.93
CA VAL A 347 14.87 -18.02 -15.40
C VAL A 347 14.58 -18.12 -13.89
N GLY A 348 15.15 -19.10 -13.19
CA GLY A 348 14.90 -19.33 -11.77
C GLY A 348 13.43 -19.62 -11.51
N GLU A 349 12.84 -18.95 -10.55
CA GLU A 349 11.43 -19.06 -10.19
C GLU A 349 10.62 -17.83 -10.66
N SER A 350 11.21 -16.95 -11.47
CA SER A 350 10.62 -15.69 -11.89
C SER A 350 9.65 -15.83 -13.07
N GLY A 351 8.36 -15.64 -12.78
CA GLY A 351 7.31 -15.59 -13.81
C GLY A 351 7.43 -14.37 -14.72
N LEU A 352 7.93 -13.24 -14.23
CA LEU A 352 8.21 -12.06 -15.04
C LEU A 352 9.37 -12.32 -15.99
N LEU A 353 10.51 -12.78 -15.48
CA LEU A 353 11.69 -13.03 -16.27
C LEU A 353 11.41 -14.05 -17.39
N THR A 354 10.65 -15.11 -17.12
CA THR A 354 10.16 -16.06 -18.14
C THR A 354 9.53 -15.33 -19.32
N ARG A 355 8.60 -14.41 -19.03
CA ARG A 355 7.84 -13.70 -20.06
C ARG A 355 8.62 -12.57 -20.73
N LEU A 356 9.63 -12.01 -20.07
CA LEU A 356 10.58 -11.09 -20.72
C LEU A 356 11.48 -11.84 -21.70
N MET A 357 11.96 -13.02 -21.31
CA MET A 357 12.93 -13.78 -22.12
C MET A 357 12.31 -14.48 -23.33
N ILE A 358 11.02 -14.81 -23.34
CA ILE A 358 10.37 -15.45 -24.50
C ILE A 358 10.52 -14.58 -25.77
N PRO A 359 10.09 -13.32 -25.85
CA PRO A 359 10.27 -12.49 -27.03
C PRO A 359 11.75 -12.15 -27.30
N LEU A 360 12.55 -11.94 -26.25
CA LEU A 360 13.98 -11.66 -26.40
C LEU A 360 14.74 -12.86 -26.99
N ALA A 361 14.43 -14.09 -26.57
CA ALA A 361 15.01 -15.32 -27.16
C ALA A 361 14.64 -15.46 -28.64
N ALA A 362 13.40 -15.12 -29.00
CA ALA A 362 12.98 -15.15 -30.41
C ALA A 362 13.68 -14.08 -31.26
N ALA A 363 13.94 -12.89 -30.70
CA ALA A 363 14.61 -11.78 -31.38
C ALA A 363 16.12 -12.03 -31.56
N LEU A 364 16.78 -12.50 -30.50
CA LEU A 364 18.23 -12.65 -30.43
C LEU A 364 18.73 -14.02 -30.96
N GLY A 365 17.86 -15.03 -31.01
CA GLY A 365 18.22 -16.40 -31.38
C GLY A 365 18.48 -16.62 -32.87
N ASN A 366 18.29 -15.61 -33.71
CA ASN A 366 18.53 -15.71 -35.17
C ASN A 366 17.88 -16.94 -35.83
N GLY A 367 16.68 -17.32 -35.39
CA GLY A 367 15.94 -18.49 -35.88
C GLY A 367 16.34 -19.82 -35.24
N ASN A 368 17.34 -19.83 -34.38
CA ASN A 368 17.68 -21.02 -33.60
C ASN A 368 16.62 -21.31 -32.54
N GLN A 369 16.54 -22.56 -32.13
CA GLN A 369 15.66 -22.99 -31.05
C GLN A 369 16.37 -22.74 -29.71
N ILE A 370 15.73 -21.97 -28.81
CA ILE A 370 16.24 -21.64 -27.48
C ILE A 370 15.35 -22.30 -26.44
N GLU A 371 15.93 -23.02 -25.50
CA GLU A 371 15.24 -23.60 -24.36
C GLU A 371 15.16 -22.59 -23.24
N ILE A 372 13.95 -22.37 -22.70
CA ILE A 372 13.71 -21.60 -21.44
C ILE A 372 13.25 -22.58 -20.37
N ASP A 373 14.04 -22.70 -19.32
CA ASP A 373 13.81 -23.57 -18.17
C ASP A 373 13.60 -22.73 -16.90
N GLY A 374 12.94 -23.32 -15.90
CA GLY A 374 12.68 -22.69 -14.62
C GLY A 374 12.50 -23.73 -13.51
N ILE A 375 12.49 -23.23 -12.27
CA ILE A 375 12.39 -24.07 -11.06
C ILE A 375 11.18 -23.68 -10.20
N GLY A 376 10.99 -24.39 -9.09
CA GLY A 376 9.95 -24.12 -8.09
C GLY A 376 8.55 -24.29 -8.67
N THR A 377 7.72 -23.26 -8.57
CA THR A 377 6.33 -23.29 -9.04
C THR A 377 6.14 -23.07 -10.54
N LEU A 378 7.17 -22.58 -11.27
CA LEU A 378 7.05 -22.25 -12.69
C LEU A 378 6.69 -23.43 -13.59
N PRO A 379 7.22 -24.66 -13.43
CA PRO A 379 6.88 -25.80 -14.28
C PRO A 379 5.39 -26.18 -14.25
N THR A 380 4.65 -25.76 -13.24
CA THR A 380 3.19 -26.02 -13.11
C THR A 380 2.33 -24.83 -13.48
N ARG A 381 2.94 -23.65 -13.78
CA ARG A 381 2.23 -22.42 -14.08
C ARG A 381 2.01 -22.26 -15.59
N PRO A 382 0.74 -22.22 -16.06
CA PRO A 382 0.46 -22.04 -17.47
C PRO A 382 0.81 -20.61 -17.94
N LEU A 383 1.36 -20.52 -19.14
CA LEU A 383 1.60 -19.28 -19.87
C LEU A 383 0.41 -19.01 -20.80
N LYS A 384 -0.76 -18.74 -20.20
CA LYS A 384 -2.02 -18.56 -20.94
C LYS A 384 -1.91 -17.53 -22.05
N GLY A 385 -2.33 -17.89 -23.28
CA GLY A 385 -2.32 -17.02 -24.44
C GLY A 385 -0.93 -16.72 -25.03
N ALA A 386 0.16 -17.24 -24.44
CA ALA A 386 1.51 -16.94 -24.92
C ALA A 386 1.77 -17.48 -26.31
N SER A 387 1.28 -18.70 -26.64
CA SER A 387 1.44 -19.30 -27.97
C SER A 387 0.77 -18.47 -29.07
N GLU A 388 -0.45 -18.01 -28.84
CA GLU A 388 -1.21 -17.21 -29.80
C GLU A 388 -0.57 -15.84 -30.01
N ILE A 389 -0.16 -15.19 -28.91
CA ILE A 389 0.51 -13.88 -28.96
C ILE A 389 1.82 -14.02 -29.77
N MET A 390 2.67 -14.98 -29.43
CA MET A 390 3.96 -15.16 -30.08
C MET A 390 3.84 -15.63 -31.53
N ALA A 391 2.82 -16.44 -31.86
CA ALA A 391 2.51 -16.83 -33.23
C ALA A 391 2.18 -15.64 -34.13
N GLY A 392 1.50 -14.59 -33.57
CA GLY A 392 1.27 -13.32 -34.25
C GLY A 392 2.53 -12.57 -34.67
N PHE A 393 3.69 -12.90 -34.09
CA PHE A 393 5.01 -12.40 -34.42
C PHE A 393 5.92 -13.44 -35.11
N GLY A 394 5.33 -14.52 -35.64
CA GLY A 394 6.07 -15.58 -36.36
C GLY A 394 6.86 -16.53 -35.47
N THR A 395 6.70 -16.46 -34.16
CA THR A 395 7.44 -17.26 -33.17
C THR A 395 6.66 -18.48 -32.73
N VAL A 396 7.28 -19.63 -32.61
CA VAL A 396 6.66 -20.89 -32.15
C VAL A 396 7.14 -21.23 -30.75
N LEU A 397 6.21 -21.47 -29.84
CA LEU A 397 6.48 -21.99 -28.51
C LEU A 397 6.07 -23.45 -28.41
N ARG A 398 6.96 -24.29 -27.87
CA ARG A 398 6.70 -25.74 -27.69
C ARG A 398 7.10 -26.13 -26.26
N PRO A 399 6.16 -26.61 -25.42
CA PRO A 399 6.52 -27.17 -24.13
C PRO A 399 7.31 -28.46 -24.32
N LEU A 400 8.33 -28.69 -23.50
CA LEU A 400 9.10 -29.94 -23.52
C LEU A 400 8.31 -31.09 -22.90
N ASN A 401 7.40 -30.78 -21.96
CA ASN A 401 6.48 -31.75 -21.39
C ASN A 401 5.10 -31.51 -21.97
N PRO A 402 4.38 -32.54 -22.45
CA PRO A 402 3.04 -32.37 -22.99
C PRO A 402 2.06 -31.83 -21.94
N ALA A 403 1.40 -30.70 -22.26
CA ALA A 403 0.36 -30.11 -21.44
C ALA A 403 -0.65 -29.34 -22.31
N PRO A 404 -1.88 -29.11 -21.83
CA PRO A 404 -2.88 -28.33 -22.56
C PRO A 404 -2.46 -26.88 -22.82
N GLU A 405 -1.71 -26.30 -21.89
CA GLU A 405 -1.18 -24.94 -21.95
C GLU A 405 0.33 -24.96 -21.89
N VAL A 406 0.97 -24.01 -22.58
CA VAL A 406 2.43 -23.87 -22.56
C VAL A 406 2.92 -23.49 -21.17
N HIS A 407 3.95 -24.14 -20.70
CA HIS A 407 4.68 -23.86 -19.45
C HIS A 407 6.17 -24.16 -19.64
N VAL A 408 7.01 -23.72 -18.71
CA VAL A 408 8.43 -24.09 -18.69
C VAL A 408 8.58 -25.54 -18.16
N PRO A 409 9.59 -26.31 -18.62
CA PRO A 409 10.54 -25.96 -19.68
C PRO A 409 9.89 -25.96 -21.07
N LEU A 410 10.26 -24.98 -21.88
CA LEU A 410 9.73 -24.81 -23.23
C LEU A 410 10.85 -24.42 -24.21
N THR A 411 10.61 -24.62 -25.50
CA THR A 411 11.46 -24.09 -26.54
C THR A 411 10.79 -22.93 -27.26
N VAL A 412 11.58 -21.90 -27.52
CA VAL A 412 11.22 -20.71 -28.31
C VAL A 412 11.95 -20.80 -29.64
N GLN A 413 11.21 -20.78 -30.74
CA GLN A 413 11.76 -20.77 -32.08
C GLN A 413 11.31 -19.54 -32.84
N GLY A 414 12.25 -18.61 -33.06
CA GLY A 414 12.07 -17.40 -33.86
C GLY A 414 12.26 -17.65 -35.37
N PRO A 415 12.50 -16.58 -36.13
CA PRO A 415 12.74 -15.19 -35.66
C PRO A 415 11.50 -14.50 -35.21
N LEU A 416 11.64 -13.52 -34.31
CA LEU A 416 10.58 -12.54 -34.00
C LEU A 416 10.46 -11.60 -35.20
N LEU A 417 9.26 -11.39 -35.71
CA LEU A 417 9.02 -10.54 -36.89
C LEU A 417 8.41 -9.19 -36.50
N PRO A 418 8.91 -8.06 -37.05
CA PRO A 418 8.27 -6.77 -36.87
C PRO A 418 6.98 -6.69 -37.67
N GLY A 419 6.09 -5.77 -37.29
CA GLY A 419 4.83 -5.55 -38.00
C GLY A 419 3.71 -4.98 -37.13
N LYS A 420 2.48 -5.02 -37.67
CA LYS A 420 1.29 -4.57 -36.97
C LYS A 420 0.54 -5.79 -36.42
N THR A 421 0.35 -5.81 -35.11
CA THR A 421 -0.30 -6.94 -34.42
C THR A 421 -1.26 -6.41 -33.36
N SER A 422 -2.44 -7.04 -33.26
CA SER A 422 -3.40 -6.80 -32.19
C SER A 422 -3.48 -8.01 -31.28
N ILE A 423 -3.37 -7.80 -29.98
CA ILE A 423 -3.35 -8.85 -28.96
C ILE A 423 -4.28 -8.53 -27.80
N SER A 424 -4.69 -9.56 -27.07
CA SER A 424 -5.46 -9.37 -25.83
C SER A 424 -4.56 -9.09 -24.63
N GLY A 425 -4.87 -8.03 -23.86
CA GLY A 425 -4.23 -7.70 -22.61
C GLY A 425 -4.76 -8.49 -21.40
N LYS A 426 -5.78 -9.36 -21.58
CA LYS A 426 -6.39 -10.14 -20.48
C LYS A 426 -5.40 -11.04 -19.73
N GLY A 427 -4.35 -11.52 -20.39
CA GLY A 427 -3.27 -12.31 -19.81
C GLY A 427 -2.32 -11.53 -18.89
N GLY A 428 -2.44 -10.20 -18.85
CA GLY A 428 -1.59 -9.29 -18.08
C GLY A 428 -0.44 -8.70 -18.88
N SER A 429 0.36 -7.86 -18.22
CA SER A 429 1.39 -7.01 -18.84
C SER A 429 2.75 -7.68 -19.11
N GLN A 430 3.03 -8.83 -18.52
CA GLN A 430 4.41 -9.34 -18.47
C GLN A 430 4.97 -9.79 -19.83
N LEU A 431 4.18 -10.53 -20.65
CA LEU A 431 4.63 -10.92 -22.00
C LEU A 431 4.68 -9.70 -22.93
N ILE A 432 3.73 -8.74 -22.73
CA ILE A 432 3.74 -7.46 -23.43
C ILE A 432 5.03 -6.69 -23.11
N SER A 433 5.44 -6.64 -21.85
CA SER A 433 6.73 -6.07 -21.44
C SER A 433 7.90 -6.71 -22.18
N GLY A 434 7.91 -8.02 -22.33
CA GLY A 434 8.92 -8.72 -23.12
C GLY A 434 8.93 -8.32 -24.61
N LEU A 435 7.74 -8.14 -25.21
CA LEU A 435 7.62 -7.64 -26.57
C LEU A 435 8.13 -6.22 -26.70
N LEU A 436 7.79 -5.32 -25.75
CA LEU A 436 8.30 -3.95 -25.73
C LEU A 436 9.83 -3.89 -25.63
N MET A 437 10.46 -4.85 -24.95
CA MET A 437 11.91 -4.95 -24.87
C MET A 437 12.54 -5.53 -26.14
N ALA A 438 11.87 -6.45 -26.83
CA ALA A 438 12.42 -7.17 -27.98
C ALA A 438 12.21 -6.46 -29.32
N LEU A 439 11.02 -5.88 -29.55
CA LEU A 439 10.64 -5.26 -30.82
C LEU A 439 11.56 -4.10 -31.28
N PRO A 440 12.09 -3.24 -30.40
CA PRO A 440 13.02 -2.19 -30.79
C PRO A 440 14.30 -2.69 -31.45
N LEU A 441 14.74 -3.92 -31.11
CA LEU A 441 15.97 -4.55 -31.67
C LEU A 441 15.81 -5.00 -33.10
N LEU A 442 14.59 -5.17 -33.58
CA LEU A 442 14.29 -5.69 -34.91
C LEU A 442 14.54 -4.63 -36.00
N PRO A 443 14.89 -5.02 -37.25
CA PRO A 443 15.21 -4.04 -38.29
C PRO A 443 14.03 -3.22 -38.80
N GLY A 444 12.78 -3.64 -38.51
CA GLY A 444 11.56 -2.98 -38.99
C GLY A 444 10.71 -2.42 -37.87
N ASP A 445 9.91 -1.41 -38.20
CA ASP A 445 8.95 -0.77 -37.26
C ASP A 445 7.82 -1.73 -36.88
N SER A 446 7.33 -1.60 -35.64
CA SER A 446 6.21 -2.39 -35.13
C SER A 446 5.12 -1.49 -34.54
N THR A 447 3.87 -1.95 -34.67
CA THR A 447 2.71 -1.35 -33.98
C THR A 447 1.99 -2.47 -33.22
N LEU A 448 1.94 -2.34 -31.92
CA LEU A 448 1.30 -3.29 -31.03
C LEU A 448 0.04 -2.67 -30.44
N HIS A 449 -1.13 -3.14 -30.90
CA HIS A 449 -2.41 -2.76 -30.31
C HIS A 449 -2.83 -3.80 -29.27
N ILE A 450 -3.19 -3.34 -28.07
CA ILE A 450 -3.60 -4.16 -26.94
C ILE A 450 -5.05 -3.83 -26.63
N HIS A 451 -5.96 -4.77 -26.84
CA HIS A 451 -7.35 -4.64 -26.39
C HIS A 451 -7.53 -5.29 -25.01
N ASP A 452 -8.47 -4.78 -24.21
CA ASP A 452 -8.73 -5.21 -22.84
C ASP A 452 -7.46 -5.24 -21.96
N PRO A 453 -6.67 -4.16 -21.89
CA PRO A 453 -5.41 -4.16 -21.16
C PRO A 453 -5.63 -4.36 -19.66
N LYS A 454 -4.74 -5.12 -19.01
CA LYS A 454 -4.72 -5.35 -17.56
C LYS A 454 -3.29 -5.17 -17.03
N SER A 455 -3.17 -4.74 -15.77
CA SER A 455 -1.88 -4.39 -15.16
C SER A 455 -1.13 -3.33 -16.00
N ILE A 456 -1.85 -2.33 -16.45
CA ILE A 456 -1.37 -1.26 -17.32
C ILE A 456 -0.11 -0.58 -16.77
N PRO A 457 -0.04 -0.21 -15.46
CA PRO A 457 1.13 0.43 -14.88
C PRO A 457 2.45 -0.29 -15.17
N TYR A 458 2.44 -1.61 -15.13
CA TYR A 458 3.65 -2.41 -15.39
C TYR A 458 4.13 -2.40 -16.85
N MET A 459 3.26 -2.07 -17.82
CA MET A 459 3.67 -1.80 -19.20
C MET A 459 4.44 -0.47 -19.27
N PHE A 460 3.96 0.54 -18.53
CA PHE A 460 4.61 1.84 -18.46
C PHE A 460 5.90 1.84 -17.63
N ILE A 461 6.01 1.02 -16.57
CA ILE A 461 7.33 0.74 -15.93
C ILE A 461 8.32 0.22 -16.97
N THR A 462 7.88 -0.68 -17.86
CA THR A 462 8.77 -1.19 -18.92
C THR A 462 9.16 -0.07 -19.88
N ALA A 463 8.21 0.77 -20.30
CA ALA A 463 8.49 1.90 -21.18
C ALA A 463 9.42 2.94 -20.52
N ASP A 464 9.27 3.22 -19.21
CA ASP A 464 10.17 4.10 -18.47
C ASP A 464 11.59 3.54 -18.37
N VAL A 465 11.73 2.25 -17.99
CA VAL A 465 13.04 1.60 -17.99
C VAL A 465 13.68 1.69 -19.37
N LEU A 466 12.95 1.36 -20.44
CA LEU A 466 13.44 1.42 -21.81
C LEU A 466 13.89 2.84 -22.20
N ARG A 467 13.12 3.87 -21.84
CA ARG A 467 13.47 5.27 -22.05
C ARG A 467 14.81 5.63 -21.37
N ARG A 468 15.03 5.17 -20.13
CA ARG A 468 16.31 5.36 -19.41
C ARG A 468 17.49 4.73 -20.13
N PHE A 469 17.28 3.63 -20.85
CA PHE A 469 18.26 2.95 -21.69
C PHE A 469 18.26 3.43 -23.16
N GLY A 470 17.69 4.61 -23.43
CA GLY A 470 17.74 5.24 -24.75
C GLY A 470 16.73 4.72 -25.77
N ILE A 471 15.87 3.78 -25.41
CA ILE A 471 14.84 3.22 -26.30
C ILE A 471 13.59 4.12 -26.27
N LYS A 472 13.11 4.52 -27.44
CA LYS A 472 11.93 5.38 -27.58
C LYS A 472 10.73 4.56 -28.09
N ILE A 473 9.64 4.58 -27.33
CA ILE A 473 8.36 3.94 -27.65
C ILE A 473 7.26 4.97 -27.51
N GLY A 474 6.48 5.20 -28.56
CA GLY A 474 5.26 6.01 -28.50
C GLY A 474 4.09 5.18 -27.98
N SER A 475 3.19 5.79 -27.23
CA SER A 475 1.97 5.14 -26.75
C SER A 475 0.75 6.02 -26.96
N GLU A 476 -0.36 5.40 -27.32
CA GLU A 476 -1.68 6.05 -27.41
C GLU A 476 -2.66 5.18 -26.62
N MET A 477 -3.43 5.79 -25.72
CA MET A 477 -4.43 5.11 -24.90
C MET A 477 -5.83 5.41 -25.41
N GLU A 478 -6.70 4.43 -25.34
CA GLU A 478 -8.07 4.48 -25.82
C GLU A 478 -9.04 4.22 -24.64
N GLY A 479 -10.12 5.02 -24.57
CA GLY A 479 -11.17 4.87 -23.58
C GLY A 479 -12.36 5.75 -23.90
N GLY A 480 -13.43 5.66 -23.11
CA GLY A 480 -14.61 6.52 -23.22
C GLY A 480 -14.34 7.96 -22.75
N GLU A 481 -15.39 8.79 -22.74
CA GLU A 481 -15.33 10.18 -22.27
C GLU A 481 -14.80 10.25 -20.82
N ASP A 482 -15.28 9.36 -19.94
CA ASP A 482 -14.84 9.30 -18.53
C ASP A 482 -13.33 9.03 -18.40
N PHE A 483 -12.76 8.17 -19.28
CA PHE A 483 -11.31 7.94 -19.30
C PHE A 483 -10.54 9.20 -19.72
N LEU A 484 -11.05 9.92 -20.72
CA LEU A 484 -10.39 11.15 -21.22
C LEU A 484 -10.40 12.26 -20.18
N GLU A 485 -11.45 12.34 -19.35
CA GLU A 485 -11.57 13.32 -18.28
C GLU A 485 -10.74 12.96 -17.04
N THR A 486 -10.79 11.69 -16.60
CA THR A 486 -10.19 11.27 -15.32
C THR A 486 -8.79 10.70 -15.44
N GLN A 487 -8.41 10.21 -16.65
CA GLN A 487 -7.19 9.43 -16.89
C GLN A 487 -7.12 8.17 -16.01
N ASP A 488 -8.25 7.68 -15.51
CA ASP A 488 -8.33 6.46 -14.71
C ASP A 488 -8.06 5.23 -15.59
N TRP A 489 -6.96 4.55 -15.31
CA TRP A 489 -6.53 3.39 -16.08
C TRP A 489 -7.49 2.19 -16.01
N SER A 490 -8.39 2.15 -15.04
CA SER A 490 -9.45 1.14 -14.97
C SER A 490 -10.46 1.27 -16.12
N LEU A 491 -10.62 2.47 -16.66
CA LEU A 491 -11.51 2.83 -17.77
C LEU A 491 -10.84 2.72 -19.15
N CYS A 492 -9.54 2.38 -19.20
CA CYS A 492 -8.80 2.21 -20.44
C CYS A 492 -9.24 0.92 -21.15
N THR A 493 -9.68 1.04 -22.39
CA THR A 493 -10.16 -0.07 -23.22
C THR A 493 -9.12 -0.61 -24.20
N GLY A 494 -8.14 0.23 -24.57
CA GLY A 494 -7.09 -0.15 -25.51
C GLY A 494 -5.82 0.68 -25.34
N ILE A 495 -4.67 0.08 -25.73
CA ILE A 495 -3.38 0.77 -25.78
C ILE A 495 -2.67 0.39 -27.08
N THR A 496 -2.20 1.39 -27.80
CA THR A 496 -1.38 1.18 -29.02
C THR A 496 0.03 1.68 -28.77
N PHE A 497 1.01 0.77 -28.82
CA PHE A 497 2.43 1.11 -28.80
C PHE A 497 2.99 1.20 -30.21
N LYS A 498 3.69 2.32 -30.52
CA LYS A 498 4.40 2.58 -31.76
C LYS A 498 5.90 2.46 -31.52
N ILE A 499 6.53 1.49 -32.12
CA ILE A 499 7.91 1.06 -31.85
C ILE A 499 8.73 1.18 -33.11
N LYS A 500 9.73 2.06 -33.11
CA LYS A 500 10.74 2.13 -34.15
C LYS A 500 11.68 0.93 -34.03
N GLY A 501 11.99 0.29 -35.14
CA GLY A 501 12.99 -0.76 -35.22
C GLY A 501 14.41 -0.23 -35.34
N GLY A 502 15.40 -1.12 -35.18
CA GLY A 502 16.83 -0.81 -35.31
C GLY A 502 17.38 0.06 -34.16
N GLN A 503 16.69 0.17 -33.05
CA GLN A 503 17.17 0.90 -31.89
C GLN A 503 18.23 0.07 -31.11
N LYS A 504 19.11 0.76 -30.42
CA LYS A 504 20.14 0.16 -29.57
C LYS A 504 19.98 0.64 -28.13
N TYR A 505 20.17 -0.28 -27.20
CA TYR A 505 20.21 0.07 -25.78
C TYR A 505 21.50 0.83 -25.45
N SER A 506 21.39 1.94 -24.75
CA SER A 506 22.51 2.74 -24.23
C SER A 506 22.69 2.48 -22.75
N PRO A 507 23.93 2.57 -22.22
CA PRO A 507 24.16 2.45 -20.77
C PRO A 507 23.39 3.51 -19.98
N ALA A 508 22.99 3.15 -18.75
CA ALA A 508 22.25 4.04 -17.87
C ALA A 508 22.78 3.99 -16.43
N ALA A 509 22.61 5.11 -15.72
CA ALA A 509 22.93 5.21 -14.29
C ALA A 509 21.74 5.81 -13.56
N PHE A 510 21.12 5.05 -12.65
CA PHE A 510 20.00 5.51 -11.83
C PHE A 510 19.78 4.56 -10.64
N ASP A 511 19.03 5.03 -9.67
CA ASP A 511 18.62 4.23 -8.52
C ASP A 511 17.31 3.49 -8.80
N ILE A 512 17.24 2.23 -8.41
CA ILE A 512 16.01 1.44 -8.42
C ILE A 512 15.14 1.90 -7.26
N GLU A 513 13.89 2.21 -7.54
CA GLU A 513 12.90 2.61 -6.52
C GLU A 513 12.51 1.45 -5.59
N GLY A 514 12.00 1.76 -4.39
CA GLY A 514 11.53 0.77 -3.43
C GLY A 514 10.29 0.01 -3.88
N ASP A 515 10.08 -1.16 -3.29
CA ASP A 515 8.98 -2.09 -3.64
C ASP A 515 7.70 -1.75 -2.86
N TRP A 516 6.73 -1.14 -3.53
CA TRP A 516 5.43 -0.81 -2.95
C TRP A 516 4.61 -2.03 -2.52
N SER A 517 4.79 -3.17 -3.19
CA SER A 517 4.15 -4.41 -2.77
C SER A 517 4.68 -4.93 -1.42
N ALA A 518 5.99 -4.76 -1.17
CA ALA A 518 6.59 -5.08 0.12
C ALA A 518 6.13 -4.07 1.19
N ALA A 519 6.16 -2.78 0.86
CA ALA A 519 5.75 -1.68 1.73
C ALA A 519 4.31 -1.83 2.22
N ALA A 520 3.39 -2.27 1.36
CA ALA A 520 1.97 -2.45 1.69
C ALA A 520 1.75 -3.30 2.95
N ASN A 521 2.58 -4.33 3.19
CA ASN A 521 2.46 -5.17 4.38
C ASN A 521 2.77 -4.40 5.67
N PHE A 522 3.76 -3.52 5.63
CA PHE A 522 4.15 -2.70 6.78
C PHE A 522 3.17 -1.56 7.01
N LEU A 523 2.69 -0.90 5.94
CA LEU A 523 1.70 0.16 6.03
C LEU A 523 0.38 -0.36 6.63
N VAL A 524 -0.09 -1.51 6.18
CA VAL A 524 -1.27 -2.18 6.77
C VAL A 524 -1.02 -2.56 8.23
N ALA A 525 0.16 -3.10 8.56
CA ALA A 525 0.50 -3.44 9.94
C ALA A 525 0.51 -2.20 10.84
N GLY A 526 1.04 -1.05 10.36
CA GLY A 526 1.00 0.23 11.07
C GLY A 526 -0.43 0.70 11.30
N ALA A 527 -1.23 0.79 10.23
CA ALA A 527 -2.62 1.25 10.29
C ALA A 527 -3.51 0.40 11.22
N LEU A 528 -3.25 -0.91 11.33
CA LEU A 528 -4.00 -1.83 12.19
C LEU A 528 -3.51 -1.86 13.63
N PHE A 529 -2.20 -1.92 13.85
CA PHE A 529 -1.65 -2.40 15.11
C PHE A 529 -0.71 -1.43 15.81
N GLY A 530 -0.34 -0.30 15.19
CA GLY A 530 0.59 0.64 15.83
C GLY A 530 1.03 1.79 14.94
N ASP A 531 2.33 1.98 14.79
CA ASP A 531 2.93 2.97 13.89
C ASP A 531 4.13 2.38 13.15
N VAL A 532 4.24 2.73 11.88
CA VAL A 532 5.34 2.32 11.00
C VAL A 532 5.80 3.49 10.15
N LYS A 533 7.11 3.66 10.06
CA LYS A 533 7.77 4.69 9.22
C LYS A 533 8.61 4.00 8.14
N LEU A 534 8.37 4.33 6.87
CA LEU A 534 9.03 3.72 5.72
C LEU A 534 9.80 4.76 4.91
N THR A 535 10.96 4.35 4.38
CA THR A 535 11.79 5.14 3.46
C THR A 535 12.16 4.33 2.22
N GLY A 536 12.74 4.98 1.22
CA GLY A 536 13.21 4.35 -0.02
C GLY A 536 12.12 4.16 -1.08
N LEU A 537 10.90 4.65 -0.83
CA LEU A 537 9.78 4.59 -1.75
C LEU A 537 9.72 5.87 -2.60
N ASP A 538 9.38 5.72 -3.87
CA ASP A 538 9.08 6.83 -4.77
C ASP A 538 7.57 7.08 -4.77
N THR A 539 7.14 8.26 -4.33
CA THR A 539 5.73 8.64 -4.22
C THR A 539 5.10 8.98 -5.57
N THR A 540 5.92 9.13 -6.61
CA THR A 540 5.48 9.30 -8.00
C THR A 540 5.60 8.00 -8.82
N SER A 541 5.81 6.86 -8.14
CA SER A 541 6.05 5.56 -8.75
C SER A 541 4.92 5.11 -9.68
N LEU A 542 5.32 4.52 -10.80
CA LEU A 542 4.40 3.81 -11.69
C LEU A 542 4.02 2.40 -11.21
N GLN A 543 4.48 1.96 -10.02
CA GLN A 543 4.06 0.67 -9.47
C GLN A 543 2.57 0.73 -9.10
N ALA A 544 1.76 -0.17 -9.66
CA ALA A 544 0.33 -0.21 -9.36
C ALA A 544 0.03 -0.39 -7.86
N ASP A 545 0.95 -1.01 -7.15
CA ASP A 545 0.80 -1.31 -5.72
C ASP A 545 0.89 -0.06 -4.81
N ILE A 546 1.24 1.12 -5.36
CA ILE A 546 1.11 2.41 -4.67
C ILE A 546 -0.35 2.70 -4.29
N SER A 547 -1.32 2.10 -5.00
CA SER A 547 -2.75 2.19 -4.68
C SER A 547 -3.10 1.72 -3.26
N ILE A 548 -2.17 1.06 -2.56
CA ILE A 548 -2.34 0.78 -1.12
C ILE A 548 -2.55 2.05 -0.30
N MET A 549 -1.96 3.19 -0.72
CA MET A 549 -2.15 4.47 -0.06
C MET A 549 -3.62 4.92 -0.15
N ASP A 550 -4.21 4.84 -1.34
CA ASP A 550 -5.61 5.22 -1.58
C ASP A 550 -6.56 4.29 -0.81
N ILE A 551 -6.28 2.98 -0.83
CA ILE A 551 -7.08 1.98 -0.10
C ILE A 551 -7.05 2.24 1.41
N LEU A 552 -5.88 2.55 1.96
CA LEU A 552 -5.73 2.88 3.37
C LEU A 552 -6.44 4.19 3.73
N MET A 553 -6.35 5.21 2.88
CA MET A 553 -7.08 6.48 3.07
C MET A 553 -8.60 6.26 3.01
N GLU A 554 -9.10 5.47 2.06
CA GLU A 554 -10.54 5.13 1.99
C GLU A 554 -11.01 4.36 3.22
N ALA A 555 -10.19 3.45 3.73
CA ALA A 555 -10.43 2.75 4.98
C ALA A 555 -10.35 3.68 6.21
N GLY A 556 -9.88 4.91 6.08
CA GLY A 556 -9.75 5.87 7.17
C GLY A 556 -8.44 5.79 7.95
N ALA A 557 -7.38 5.25 7.33
CA ALA A 557 -6.06 5.19 7.96
C ALA A 557 -5.44 6.58 8.11
N SER A 558 -4.67 6.76 9.18
CA SER A 558 -3.82 7.94 9.38
C SER A 558 -2.49 7.73 8.65
N LEU A 559 -2.29 8.48 7.59
CA LEU A 559 -1.09 8.44 6.76
C LEU A 559 -0.46 9.83 6.73
N SER A 560 0.86 9.89 6.78
CA SER A 560 1.61 11.11 6.49
C SER A 560 2.74 10.82 5.51
N GLN A 561 3.03 11.81 4.66
CA GLN A 561 4.11 11.78 3.70
C GLN A 561 4.92 13.05 3.85
N ILE A 562 6.21 12.91 4.05
CA ILE A 562 7.16 14.02 4.08
C ILE A 562 8.13 13.77 2.93
N ASP A 563 8.05 14.59 1.90
CA ASP A 563 8.99 14.50 0.78
C ASP A 563 10.32 15.12 1.18
N ASP A 564 11.41 14.38 1.02
CA ASP A 564 12.74 14.97 1.03
C ASP A 564 12.81 15.87 -0.21
N GLY A 565 12.74 17.19 0.00
CA GLY A 565 12.86 18.17 -1.07
C GLY A 565 14.11 17.90 -1.93
N PRO A 566 14.22 18.46 -3.15
CA PRO A 566 15.36 18.22 -4.01
C PRO A 566 16.63 18.51 -3.21
N GLN A 567 17.54 17.53 -3.12
CA GLN A 567 18.87 17.73 -2.57
C GLN A 567 19.64 18.63 -3.52
N ASP A 568 19.38 19.93 -3.46
CA ASP A 568 20.23 20.92 -4.07
C ASP A 568 21.58 20.86 -3.37
N GLY A 569 22.61 20.51 -4.14
CA GLY A 569 23.99 20.52 -3.70
C GLY A 569 24.28 21.89 -3.08
N ILE A 570 24.76 21.86 -1.83
CA ILE A 570 25.13 22.99 -1.03
C ILE A 570 26.07 23.93 -1.83
N THR A 571 25.52 25.01 -2.37
CA THR A 571 26.28 26.23 -2.61
C THR A 571 25.64 27.32 -1.74
N ASN A 572 26.34 27.67 -0.67
CA ASN A 572 26.10 28.88 0.10
C ASN A 572 26.17 30.07 -0.85
N ASP A 573 25.05 30.69 -1.18
CA ASP A 573 25.01 32.14 -1.35
C ASP A 573 23.58 32.66 -1.13
N GLY A 574 23.42 33.55 -0.19
CA GLY A 574 22.16 34.13 0.21
C GLY A 574 21.63 35.14 -0.81
N SER A 575 20.47 34.90 -1.33
CA SER A 575 19.53 35.98 -1.69
C SER A 575 18.13 35.42 -1.94
N SER A 576 17.21 35.91 -1.14
CA SER A 576 15.76 35.77 -1.30
C SER A 576 15.25 36.29 -2.63
N ARG A 577 14.30 35.56 -3.25
CA ARG A 577 13.14 36.17 -3.94
C ARG A 577 12.04 35.15 -4.18
N ASN A 578 10.87 35.50 -3.65
CA ASN A 578 9.55 34.94 -4.03
C ASN A 578 9.27 35.20 -5.51
N GLU A 579 8.61 34.23 -6.16
CA GLU A 579 7.49 34.52 -7.06
C GLU A 579 6.81 33.22 -7.51
N ALA A 580 5.56 33.09 -7.11
CA ALA A 580 4.60 32.15 -7.73
C ALA A 580 4.08 32.76 -9.02
N THR A 581 3.85 31.97 -10.06
CA THR A 581 2.66 32.11 -10.95
C THR A 581 2.64 31.04 -12.02
N ASP A 582 1.47 30.45 -12.17
CA ASP A 582 0.79 29.87 -13.36
C ASP A 582 1.46 29.93 -14.72
N ALA A 583 1.40 28.80 -15.46
CA ALA A 583 0.86 28.83 -16.83
C ALA A 583 0.87 27.43 -17.48
N ALA A 584 -0.33 26.89 -17.67
CA ALA A 584 -0.60 25.94 -18.74
C ALA A 584 -0.68 26.74 -20.08
N SER A 585 0.08 26.36 -21.09
CA SER A 585 -0.34 26.50 -22.49
C SER A 585 0.60 25.76 -23.43
N ASN A 586 0.01 24.97 -24.31
CA ASN A 586 0.54 24.40 -25.54
C ASN A 586 1.41 25.37 -26.35
N LYS A 587 2.57 24.87 -26.78
CA LYS A 587 3.09 25.17 -28.11
C LYS A 587 4.10 24.14 -28.58
N THR A 588 3.77 23.49 -29.68
CA THR A 588 4.67 22.73 -30.57
C THR A 588 5.77 23.65 -31.10
N SER A 589 7.02 23.20 -30.98
CA SER A 589 8.08 23.57 -31.94
C SER A 589 9.23 22.56 -31.83
N ASP A 590 9.52 21.95 -32.96
CA ASP A 590 10.71 21.12 -33.21
C ASP A 590 11.98 21.93 -32.92
N ASN A 591 12.84 21.36 -32.07
CA ASN A 591 14.27 21.64 -32.09
C ASN A 591 15.02 20.41 -31.56
N GLU A 592 15.82 19.84 -32.46
CA GLU A 592 16.80 18.78 -32.21
C GLU A 592 18.01 19.36 -31.44
N ASP A 593 18.68 18.45 -30.70
CA ASP A 593 20.02 18.52 -30.12
C ASP A 593 20.21 19.16 -28.74
N ALA A 594 20.22 18.30 -27.73
CA ALA A 594 21.31 18.11 -26.74
C ALA A 594 20.92 16.98 -25.77
N PRO A 595 21.83 16.15 -25.25
CA PRO A 595 21.48 15.14 -24.25
C PRO A 595 21.27 15.84 -22.90
N GLU A 596 20.03 16.02 -22.49
CA GLU A 596 19.73 16.34 -21.09
C GLU A 596 20.06 15.14 -20.19
N ALA A 597 21.27 15.19 -19.65
CA ALA A 597 21.63 14.43 -18.49
C ALA A 597 20.94 15.07 -17.28
N ASN A 598 19.82 14.50 -16.89
CA ASN A 598 19.20 14.49 -15.57
C ASN A 598 17.69 14.25 -15.76
N ALA A 599 17.31 12.96 -15.81
CA ALA A 599 15.92 12.62 -15.49
C ALA A 599 15.69 13.02 -14.01
N PRO A 600 14.54 13.64 -13.67
CA PRO A 600 14.24 13.96 -12.29
C PRO A 600 14.37 12.69 -11.45
N GLN A 601 15.22 12.73 -10.43
CA GLN A 601 15.26 11.66 -9.41
C GLN A 601 13.88 11.69 -8.75
N GLY A 602 13.21 10.52 -8.68
CA GLY A 602 11.90 10.40 -8.07
C GLY A 602 11.90 10.94 -6.64
N HIS A 603 10.78 11.52 -6.23
CA HIS A 603 10.60 12.08 -4.89
C HIS A 603 10.63 10.93 -3.86
N ARG A 604 11.76 10.76 -3.17
CA ARG A 604 11.89 9.83 -2.07
C ARG A 604 11.47 10.55 -0.79
N GLY A 605 10.50 9.99 -0.08
CA GLY A 605 9.97 10.59 1.13
C GLY A 605 9.90 9.60 2.28
N LEU A 606 9.65 10.14 3.47
CA LEU A 606 9.26 9.40 4.65
C LEU A 606 7.74 9.19 4.61
N ILE A 607 7.29 7.94 4.59
CA ILE A 607 5.87 7.59 4.66
C ILE A 607 5.60 6.99 6.02
N THR A 608 4.62 7.53 6.73
CA THR A 608 4.19 7.03 8.04
C THR A 608 2.77 6.52 7.95
N ALA A 609 2.52 5.32 8.47
CA ALA A 609 1.19 4.78 8.70
C ALA A 609 0.98 4.55 10.18
N GLN A 610 -0.12 5.09 10.71
CA GLN A 610 -0.45 4.98 12.12
C GLN A 610 -1.81 4.33 12.32
N LYS A 611 -1.95 3.69 13.49
CA LYS A 611 -3.20 3.08 13.90
C LYS A 611 -4.34 4.10 13.85
N ALA A 612 -5.41 3.71 13.16
CA ALA A 612 -6.60 4.52 12.99
C ALA A 612 -7.87 3.69 13.19
N PRO A 613 -9.04 4.30 13.45
CA PRO A 613 -10.31 3.61 13.46
C PRO A 613 -10.72 3.31 12.02
N LEU A 614 -10.43 2.07 11.57
CA LEU A 614 -10.65 1.67 10.18
C LEU A 614 -12.06 1.19 9.93
N ARG A 615 -12.60 1.55 8.77
CA ARG A 615 -13.93 1.18 8.27
C ARG A 615 -13.82 0.34 6.99
N ALA A 616 -14.89 -0.39 6.68
CA ALA A 616 -15.00 -1.13 5.44
C ALA A 616 -14.90 -0.22 4.21
N PHE A 617 -14.38 -0.78 3.11
CA PHE A 617 -14.08 -0.08 1.87
C PHE A 617 -14.38 -0.96 0.66
N ASP A 618 -14.54 -0.34 -0.50
CA ASP A 618 -14.70 -1.00 -1.79
C ASP A 618 -13.52 -0.63 -2.69
N THR A 619 -12.88 -1.62 -3.31
CA THR A 619 -11.69 -1.36 -4.14
C THR A 619 -11.59 -2.30 -5.34
N ASP A 620 -10.89 -1.85 -6.40
CA ASP A 620 -10.56 -2.65 -7.58
C ASP A 620 -9.05 -2.93 -7.64
N LEU A 621 -8.68 -4.21 -7.47
CA LEU A 621 -7.30 -4.70 -7.55
C LEU A 621 -6.96 -5.34 -8.91
N ASN A 622 -7.72 -5.07 -9.97
CA ASN A 622 -7.42 -5.60 -11.30
C ASN A 622 -6.04 -5.20 -11.82
N ASN A 623 -5.54 -4.01 -11.47
CA ASN A 623 -4.21 -3.55 -11.86
C ASN A 623 -3.09 -3.93 -10.87
N CYS A 624 -3.42 -4.21 -9.60
CA CYS A 624 -2.49 -4.53 -8.52
C CYS A 624 -2.84 -5.84 -7.77
N PRO A 625 -2.97 -6.98 -8.47
CA PRO A 625 -3.41 -8.24 -7.86
C PRO A 625 -2.47 -8.79 -6.79
N ASP A 626 -1.29 -8.23 -6.65
CA ASP A 626 -0.31 -8.64 -5.64
C ASP A 626 -0.65 -8.07 -4.24
N LEU A 627 -1.52 -7.06 -4.17
CA LEU A 627 -2.03 -6.51 -2.92
C LEU A 627 -3.15 -7.37 -2.28
N PHE A 628 -3.79 -8.27 -3.03
CA PHE A 628 -4.94 -9.03 -2.51
C PHE A 628 -4.73 -9.69 -1.14
N PRO A 629 -3.62 -10.41 -0.87
CA PRO A 629 -3.44 -11.06 0.43
C PRO A 629 -3.46 -10.07 1.58
N ILE A 630 -2.70 -8.99 1.47
CA ILE A 630 -2.59 -8.02 2.58
C ILE A 630 -3.84 -7.13 2.70
N VAL A 631 -4.49 -6.77 1.59
CA VAL A 631 -5.76 -6.02 1.59
C VAL A 631 -6.89 -6.87 2.15
N SER A 632 -6.86 -8.21 1.95
CA SER A 632 -7.82 -9.13 2.58
C SER A 632 -7.64 -9.16 4.11
N ILE A 633 -6.42 -9.07 4.61
CA ILE A 633 -6.15 -8.94 6.05
C ILE A 633 -6.61 -7.57 6.55
N LEU A 634 -6.34 -6.48 5.82
CA LEU A 634 -6.87 -5.15 6.15
C LEU A 634 -8.39 -5.19 6.30
N ALA A 635 -9.10 -5.70 5.30
CA ALA A 635 -10.56 -5.82 5.28
C ALA A 635 -11.11 -6.64 6.45
N ALA A 636 -10.41 -7.70 6.88
CA ALA A 636 -10.80 -8.51 8.02
C ALA A 636 -10.84 -7.72 9.35
N PHE A 637 -10.08 -6.61 9.44
CA PHE A 637 -10.03 -5.74 10.61
C PHE A 637 -10.74 -4.39 10.44
N CYS A 638 -11.29 -4.10 9.28
CA CYS A 638 -12.14 -2.95 9.04
C CYS A 638 -13.57 -3.25 9.44
N HIS A 639 -14.19 -2.39 10.26
CA HIS A 639 -15.57 -2.62 10.71
C HIS A 639 -16.55 -2.51 9.55
N GLY A 640 -17.31 -3.59 9.28
CA GLY A 640 -18.31 -3.66 8.22
C GLY A 640 -17.94 -4.58 7.07
N ARG A 641 -18.59 -4.40 5.92
CA ARG A 641 -18.45 -5.24 4.73
C ARG A 641 -17.62 -4.54 3.66
N SER A 642 -16.48 -5.13 3.32
CA SER A 642 -15.61 -4.66 2.22
C SER A 642 -15.78 -5.54 0.98
N ASN A 643 -15.74 -4.92 -0.23
CA ASN A 643 -15.82 -5.60 -1.51
C ASN A 643 -14.57 -5.31 -2.35
N ILE A 644 -13.87 -6.37 -2.77
CA ILE A 644 -12.60 -6.29 -3.50
C ILE A 644 -12.78 -6.93 -4.87
N GLN A 645 -12.70 -6.12 -5.94
CA GLN A 645 -12.81 -6.58 -7.32
C GLN A 645 -11.47 -7.09 -7.88
N GLY A 646 -11.52 -7.94 -8.92
CA GLY A 646 -10.33 -8.52 -9.56
C GLY A 646 -10.00 -9.94 -9.09
N PHE A 647 -10.89 -10.60 -8.35
CA PHE A 647 -10.65 -11.90 -7.74
C PHE A 647 -10.34 -13.01 -8.76
N LYS A 648 -10.97 -13.02 -9.95
CA LYS A 648 -10.73 -14.02 -11.00
C LYS A 648 -9.28 -14.08 -11.49
N ARG A 649 -8.54 -12.99 -11.36
CA ARG A 649 -7.14 -12.93 -11.80
C ARG A 649 -6.17 -13.72 -10.92
N LEU A 650 -6.61 -14.14 -9.74
CA LEU A 650 -5.77 -14.80 -8.75
C LEU A 650 -5.52 -16.28 -9.06
N ALA A 651 -6.33 -16.91 -9.89
CA ALA A 651 -6.27 -18.34 -10.19
C ALA A 651 -4.98 -18.80 -10.90
N SER A 652 -4.17 -17.88 -11.46
CA SER A 652 -2.95 -18.22 -12.21
C SER A 652 -1.71 -17.45 -11.74
N LYS A 653 -1.66 -17.11 -10.45
CA LYS A 653 -0.50 -16.50 -9.79
C LYS A 653 0.52 -17.57 -9.35
N GLU A 654 1.32 -17.31 -8.32
CA GLU A 654 2.26 -18.26 -7.73
C GLU A 654 1.56 -19.55 -7.26
N SER A 655 0.33 -19.40 -6.79
CA SER A 655 -0.63 -20.43 -6.43
C SER A 655 -2.00 -20.08 -7.03
N ASP A 656 -3.03 -20.88 -6.84
CA ASP A 656 -4.43 -20.40 -6.89
C ASP A 656 -4.65 -19.53 -5.64
N ARG A 657 -4.15 -18.28 -5.76
CA ARG A 657 -4.13 -17.30 -4.67
C ARG A 657 -5.53 -16.99 -4.17
N GLY A 658 -6.54 -17.01 -5.06
CA GLY A 658 -7.93 -16.76 -4.68
C GLY A 658 -8.44 -17.82 -3.70
N THR A 659 -8.25 -19.09 -4.04
CA THR A 659 -8.62 -20.21 -3.15
C THR A 659 -7.78 -20.17 -1.87
N ALA A 660 -6.49 -19.85 -1.95
CA ALA A 660 -5.61 -19.74 -0.77
C ALA A 660 -6.08 -18.64 0.20
N ILE A 661 -6.48 -17.46 -0.30
CA ILE A 661 -7.03 -16.36 0.53
C ILE A 661 -8.34 -16.77 1.21
N LEU A 662 -9.28 -17.36 0.47
CA LEU A 662 -10.56 -17.82 1.05
C LEU A 662 -10.34 -18.86 2.15
N ASN A 663 -9.46 -19.82 1.93
CA ASN A 663 -9.11 -20.84 2.91
C ASN A 663 -8.45 -20.22 4.15
N MET A 664 -7.51 -19.30 3.95
CA MET A 664 -6.85 -18.56 5.03
C MET A 664 -7.88 -17.81 5.89
N LEU A 665 -8.74 -16.99 5.29
CA LEU A 665 -9.76 -16.21 6.00
C LEU A 665 -10.75 -17.12 6.74
N THR A 666 -11.22 -18.18 6.09
CA THR A 666 -12.14 -19.16 6.69
C THR A 666 -11.49 -19.85 7.90
N GLN A 667 -10.24 -20.29 7.77
CA GLN A 667 -9.50 -20.93 8.86
C GLN A 667 -9.26 -19.95 10.02
N MET A 668 -9.03 -18.67 9.74
CA MET A 668 -8.92 -17.60 10.73
C MET A 668 -10.25 -17.28 11.43
N GLY A 669 -11.38 -17.82 10.95
CA GLY A 669 -12.71 -17.52 11.47
C GLY A 669 -13.28 -16.18 10.95
N VAL A 670 -12.78 -15.67 9.84
CA VAL A 670 -13.28 -14.47 9.16
C VAL A 670 -14.34 -14.86 8.14
N SER A 671 -15.49 -14.17 8.15
CA SER A 671 -16.55 -14.35 7.16
C SER A 671 -16.11 -13.75 5.83
N ALA A 672 -15.92 -14.59 4.82
CA ALA A 672 -15.54 -14.17 3.48
C ALA A 672 -16.21 -15.04 2.42
N SER A 673 -16.56 -14.46 1.29
CA SER A 673 -17.12 -15.17 0.15
C SER A 673 -16.69 -14.53 -1.16
N ALA A 674 -16.62 -15.33 -2.23
CA ALA A 674 -16.34 -14.83 -3.57
C ALA A 674 -17.56 -15.05 -4.48
N SER A 675 -17.97 -14.01 -5.18
CA SER A 675 -19.06 -14.07 -6.18
C SER A 675 -18.66 -13.31 -7.44
N GLY A 676 -18.66 -14.00 -8.57
CA GLY A 676 -18.23 -13.39 -9.82
C GLY A 676 -16.75 -13.02 -9.78
N ASP A 677 -16.45 -11.73 -9.86
CA ASP A 677 -15.07 -11.17 -9.78
C ASP A 677 -14.80 -10.45 -8.46
N THR A 678 -15.70 -10.53 -7.49
CA THR A 678 -15.64 -9.81 -6.23
C THR A 678 -15.41 -10.75 -5.06
N LEU A 679 -14.44 -10.43 -4.21
CA LEU A 679 -14.24 -11.00 -2.89
C LEU A 679 -14.91 -10.06 -1.86
N THR A 680 -15.86 -10.60 -1.09
CA THR A 680 -16.55 -9.88 -0.01
C THR A 680 -16.06 -10.39 1.33
N ILE A 681 -15.71 -9.47 2.25
CA ILE A 681 -15.20 -9.78 3.58
C ILE A 681 -16.00 -8.98 4.62
N ASP A 682 -16.57 -9.67 5.62
CA ASP A 682 -17.20 -9.04 6.78
C ASP A 682 -16.13 -8.87 7.88
N GLY A 683 -15.67 -7.63 8.07
CA GLY A 683 -14.60 -7.30 9.00
C GLY A 683 -15.10 -6.84 10.37
N GLU A 684 -14.25 -7.00 11.38
CA GLU A 684 -14.47 -6.57 12.76
C GLU A 684 -13.22 -5.85 13.27
N SER A 685 -13.38 -4.68 13.91
CA SER A 685 -12.23 -3.89 14.39
C SER A 685 -11.35 -4.67 15.38
N VAL A 686 -10.09 -4.29 15.46
CA VAL A 686 -9.11 -4.93 16.37
C VAL A 686 -9.61 -4.93 17.81
N GLU A 687 -10.15 -3.81 18.29
CA GLU A 687 -10.65 -3.66 19.64
C GLU A 687 -11.89 -4.50 19.92
N SER A 688 -12.81 -4.55 18.96
CA SER A 688 -14.01 -5.40 19.05
C SER A 688 -13.61 -6.87 19.15
N ARG A 689 -12.69 -7.34 18.26
CA ARG A 689 -12.18 -8.73 18.31
C ARG A 689 -11.53 -9.07 19.65
N LEU A 690 -10.70 -8.17 20.18
CA LEU A 690 -10.04 -8.36 21.47
C LEU A 690 -11.04 -8.44 22.62
N LEU A 691 -12.00 -7.53 22.68
CA LEU A 691 -12.98 -7.45 23.77
C LEU A 691 -14.05 -8.54 23.70
N ASN A 692 -14.42 -9.00 22.50
CA ASN A 692 -15.40 -10.08 22.29
C ASN A 692 -14.75 -11.47 22.31
N GLY A 693 -13.42 -11.57 22.32
CA GLY A 693 -12.72 -12.84 22.20
C GLY A 693 -12.76 -13.47 20.80
N HIS A 694 -13.08 -12.66 19.77
CA HIS A 694 -13.11 -13.08 18.37
C HIS A 694 -11.75 -12.96 17.68
N LEU A 695 -10.68 -13.35 18.38
CA LEU A 695 -9.35 -13.33 17.82
C LEU A 695 -9.26 -14.23 16.58
N LEU A 696 -8.34 -13.90 15.67
CA LEU A 696 -8.05 -14.79 14.55
C LEU A 696 -7.55 -16.13 15.11
N LYS A 697 -8.05 -17.23 14.56
CA LYS A 697 -7.59 -18.55 14.99
C LYS A 697 -6.15 -18.76 14.55
N GLY A 698 -5.28 -19.13 15.50
CA GLY A 698 -3.92 -19.58 15.19
C GLY A 698 -3.89 -21.03 14.68
N GLY A 699 -2.70 -21.61 14.59
CA GLY A 699 -2.48 -22.96 14.11
C GLY A 699 -1.59 -23.03 12.88
N GLU A 700 -1.60 -24.15 12.18
CA GLU A 700 -0.80 -24.37 10.98
C GLU A 700 -1.50 -23.80 9.75
N TYR A 701 -0.78 -22.96 9.00
CA TYR A 701 -1.26 -22.32 7.77
C TYR A 701 -0.33 -22.61 6.61
N THR A 702 -0.91 -22.80 5.43
CA THR A 702 -0.12 -22.93 4.23
C THR A 702 0.10 -21.57 3.56
N SER A 703 1.35 -21.25 3.26
CA SER A 703 1.72 -20.14 2.36
C SER A 703 1.43 -20.49 0.89
N SER A 704 1.21 -21.77 0.56
CA SER A 704 1.11 -22.28 -0.81
C SER A 704 2.36 -21.93 -1.64
N HIS A 705 3.53 -21.84 -1.00
CA HIS A 705 4.79 -21.34 -1.59
C HIS A 705 4.69 -19.94 -2.21
N ASP A 706 3.71 -19.15 -1.77
CA ASP A 706 3.48 -17.76 -2.19
C ASP A 706 3.96 -16.81 -1.10
N HIS A 707 5.01 -16.04 -1.42
CA HIS A 707 5.61 -15.07 -0.50
C HIS A 707 4.61 -14.01 -0.01
N ARG A 708 3.64 -13.63 -0.84
CA ARG A 708 2.59 -12.65 -0.47
C ARG A 708 1.65 -13.21 0.60
N MET A 709 1.32 -14.51 0.51
CA MET A 709 0.53 -15.18 1.53
C MET A 709 1.30 -15.29 2.85
N ALA A 710 2.58 -15.67 2.80
CA ALA A 710 3.43 -15.73 4.00
C ALA A 710 3.57 -14.38 4.70
N MET A 711 3.73 -13.27 3.95
CA MET A 711 3.81 -11.92 4.48
C MET A 711 2.48 -11.51 5.15
N ALA A 712 1.34 -11.75 4.49
CA ALA A 712 0.02 -11.43 5.03
C ALA A 712 -0.30 -12.23 6.30
N LEU A 713 0.01 -13.53 6.34
CA LEU A 713 -0.09 -14.38 7.53
C LEU A 713 0.75 -13.85 8.70
N THR A 714 1.95 -13.35 8.40
CA THR A 714 2.83 -12.75 9.41
C THR A 714 2.20 -11.50 10.02
N VAL A 715 1.60 -10.62 9.21
CA VAL A 715 0.88 -9.43 9.69
C VAL A 715 -0.33 -9.83 10.54
N ALA A 716 -1.14 -10.79 10.07
CA ALA A 716 -2.32 -11.28 10.78
C ALA A 716 -1.99 -11.87 12.17
N SER A 717 -0.80 -12.41 12.35
CA SER A 717 -0.36 -13.09 13.58
C SER A 717 -0.41 -12.21 14.83
N TRP A 718 -0.41 -10.89 14.68
CA TRP A 718 -0.48 -9.97 15.83
C TRP A 718 -1.79 -10.11 16.61
N CYS A 719 -2.89 -10.39 15.94
CA CYS A 719 -4.23 -10.49 16.55
C CYS A 719 -4.75 -11.95 16.59
N ALA A 720 -3.87 -12.94 16.60
CA ALA A 720 -4.25 -14.34 16.71
C ALA A 720 -4.39 -14.78 18.19
N ASP A 721 -5.25 -15.79 18.43
CA ASP A 721 -5.47 -16.40 19.76
C ASP A 721 -4.30 -17.31 20.18
N SER A 722 -3.61 -17.88 19.21
CA SER A 722 -2.45 -18.74 19.36
C SER A 722 -1.47 -18.53 18.20
N PRO A 723 -0.23 -19.02 18.26
CA PRO A 723 0.75 -18.81 17.19
C PRO A 723 0.26 -19.26 15.81
N ILE A 724 0.47 -18.42 14.79
CA ILE A 724 0.34 -18.80 13.38
C ILE A 724 1.66 -19.44 12.94
N ILE A 725 1.60 -20.72 12.56
CA ILE A 725 2.73 -21.49 12.06
C ILE A 725 2.58 -21.61 10.54
N ILE A 726 3.51 -21.03 9.81
CA ILE A 726 3.51 -21.02 8.35
C ILE A 726 4.37 -22.18 7.84
N ASP A 727 3.84 -23.02 6.97
CA ASP A 727 4.49 -24.23 6.43
C ASP A 727 5.82 -23.93 5.71
N ASP A 728 5.86 -22.84 4.93
CA ASP A 728 7.05 -22.38 4.21
C ASP A 728 7.21 -20.88 4.34
N THR A 729 8.12 -20.46 5.21
CA THR A 729 8.53 -19.05 5.34
C THR A 729 9.70 -18.69 4.42
N THR A 730 10.37 -19.67 3.81
CA THR A 730 11.53 -19.41 2.94
C THR A 730 11.11 -18.80 1.60
N CYS A 731 9.86 -18.97 1.21
CA CYS A 731 9.30 -18.38 -0.01
C CYS A 731 9.38 -16.84 -0.03
N VAL A 732 9.49 -16.15 1.13
CA VAL A 732 9.66 -14.69 1.18
C VAL A 732 10.97 -14.24 0.53
N ALA A 733 11.99 -15.11 0.47
CA ALA A 733 13.26 -14.82 -0.18
C ALA A 733 13.14 -14.53 -1.68
N LYS A 734 12.03 -14.91 -2.29
CA LYS A 734 11.74 -14.61 -3.70
C LYS A 734 11.67 -13.10 -3.99
N SER A 735 11.18 -12.30 -3.04
CA SER A 735 11.05 -10.84 -3.20
C SER A 735 11.67 -10.03 -2.08
N PHE A 736 11.60 -10.47 -0.83
CA PHE A 736 12.11 -9.77 0.34
C PHE A 736 12.69 -10.74 1.37
N PRO A 737 13.95 -11.21 1.21
CA PRO A 737 14.57 -12.19 2.10
C PRO A 737 14.58 -11.78 3.58
N ALA A 738 14.76 -10.49 3.87
CA ALA A 738 14.80 -9.95 5.24
C ALA A 738 13.42 -9.59 5.81
N PHE A 739 12.31 -9.98 5.18
CA PHE A 739 10.95 -9.56 5.60
C PHE A 739 10.66 -9.91 7.06
N LEU A 740 10.86 -11.17 7.45
CA LEU A 740 10.55 -11.63 8.81
C LEU A 740 11.40 -10.93 9.87
N ASP A 741 12.70 -10.74 9.59
CA ASP A 741 13.62 -10.05 10.50
C ASP A 741 13.25 -8.57 10.61
N THR A 742 12.86 -7.94 9.49
CA THR A 742 12.41 -6.54 9.46
C THR A 742 11.08 -6.39 10.21
N TYR A 743 10.12 -7.29 9.99
CA TYR A 743 8.85 -7.29 10.73
C TYR A 743 9.05 -7.54 12.23
N ALA A 744 9.99 -8.39 12.61
CA ALA A 744 10.30 -8.66 14.01
C ALA A 744 10.83 -7.41 14.76
N LYS A 745 11.46 -6.47 14.06
CA LYS A 745 11.91 -5.18 14.64
C LYS A 745 10.74 -4.30 15.11
N LEU A 746 9.54 -4.45 14.50
CA LEU A 746 8.34 -3.73 14.92
C LEU A 746 7.76 -4.20 16.27
N LYS A 747 8.15 -5.36 16.76
CA LYS A 747 7.57 -5.96 17.98
C LYS A 747 8.34 -5.66 19.27
N ARG A 748 9.37 -4.81 19.22
CA ARG A 748 10.25 -4.53 20.37
C ARG A 748 9.87 -3.28 21.13
#